data_d9316b399a239cf54e255565e6b1c49c
#
_entry.id   d9316b399a239cf54e255565e6b1c49c
#
_cell.length_a   1.000
_cell.length_b   1.000
_cell.length_c   1.000
_cell.angle_alpha   90.00
_cell.angle_beta   90.00
_cell.angle_gamma   90.00
#
_symmetry.space_group_name_H-M   'P 1'
#
loop_
_entity.id
_entity.type
_entity.pdbx_description
1 polymer ?
#
loop_
_entity_poly.entity_id
_entity_poly.type
_entity_poly.pdbx_seq_one_letter_code
_entity_poly.pdbx_strand_id
1 'polypeptide(L)'
;MTKTATAIRFATIPDKNIMKRFLTYFLVSVTGLALLGMLGLGGIYIWATKDLPGFTRITDYRPPLVTTVYARDNSILGYFYREKRFLARLDEMPQHLPLAFLAAEDDSFYRHEGIDFRAILRAFMKNMQAGTIRQGGSTITQQVIKRLLLTSERSYERKIKEAILAYRLERYLSKDEILTIYLNQIYLGAGAYGVEAAARSYFGKHVGELSIAESALLAGLPQAPSKYNPLNNPQDAYTRQLYVLHRMLQLGWITPSQYDAAINEKLVFTSMADPSWGTGAWYLEEVRRRLIDYLSEDNMEKLGIKLERYGEDAVYESGLHVYTAMDPKHQKYAEQSLRDGLVASTKRRGWRGPVEHLESKEAREAFLRDNPVDAAAMQHEGWIKVLVTRVTAAGADVRFGSYKGRMDVETMHWCRTPDPTVVTDYVPAVKDARTVVKAGDVVWAQFMLPDAGKSFDAASVTPDTDFSLAIAQYPEVQGALVSIEPQTGDVVALVGGYSFADSQYNRAVQAKRQPGSAFKPIVYSTALDNGYTPASTVLDAPFVYTDDATAKTWRPENFSGEFYGPTLLRTALVKSRNLCTIRIAQDIGIPAIVERAKALGLEGPFPFDLSVSLGSVAVSPLNLTEAYTAFAHEGLRAQHRMITGIKSAWDEPIATFEPQQTEALTPQNAYIMASLMKEVVRDGTGF
;
A
#
# COMPACT_ATOMS: atom_id res chain seq x y z
N MET A 1 55.90 84.73 -48.90
CA MET A 1 54.81 85.39 -49.65
C MET A 1 54.12 84.29 -50.44
N THR A 2 52.94 83.99 -50.16
CA THR A 2 51.77 83.58 -50.96
C THR A 2 50.83 82.71 -50.09
N LYS A 3 49.66 83.28 -49.79
CA LYS A 3 48.59 82.70 -49.05
C LYS A 3 47.83 81.69 -49.90
N THR A 4 47.66 80.47 -49.41
CA THR A 4 46.74 79.54 -50.04
C THR A 4 45.46 79.41 -49.11
N ALA A 5 44.35 79.92 -49.64
CA ALA A 5 43.05 79.84 -48.98
C ALA A 5 42.40 78.49 -49.25
N THR A 6 42.07 77.74 -48.18
CA THR A 6 41.32 76.48 -48.25
C THR A 6 39.82 76.79 -48.19
N ALA A 7 39.11 76.53 -49.30
CA ALA A 7 37.67 76.70 -49.41
C ALA A 7 36.93 75.53 -48.69
N ILE A 8 36.16 75.87 -47.69
CA ILE A 8 35.23 74.96 -47.05
C ILE A 8 34.00 74.77 -47.96
N ARG A 9 33.82 73.58 -48.52
CA ARG A 9 32.59 73.19 -49.23
C ARG A 9 31.48 72.97 -48.22
N PHE A 10 30.46 73.81 -48.24
CA PHE A 10 29.20 73.58 -47.58
C PHE A 10 28.49 72.38 -48.21
N ALA A 11 28.13 71.39 -47.37
CA ALA A 11 27.30 70.28 -47.81
C ALA A 11 25.92 70.81 -48.21
N THR A 12 25.54 70.57 -49.45
CA THR A 12 24.25 70.93 -50.03
C THR A 12 23.16 70.13 -49.30
N ILE A 13 22.18 70.84 -48.77
CA ILE A 13 20.96 70.26 -48.20
C ILE A 13 20.25 69.42 -49.25
N PRO A 14 19.96 68.13 -49.06
CA PRO A 14 19.29 67.30 -50.06
C PRO A 14 17.90 67.85 -50.37
N ASP A 15 17.60 67.91 -51.68
CA ASP A 15 16.34 68.40 -52.22
C ASP A 15 15.15 67.74 -51.51
N LYS A 16 14.24 68.56 -51.05
CA LYS A 16 13.01 68.10 -50.28
C LYS A 16 12.23 67.02 -51.02
N ASN A 17 12.32 66.97 -52.36
CA ASN A 17 11.66 65.96 -53.16
C ASN A 17 12.37 64.60 -53.14
N ILE A 18 13.72 64.59 -53.04
CA ILE A 18 14.52 63.36 -52.95
C ILE A 18 14.25 62.70 -51.50
N MET A 19 14.21 63.52 -50.48
CA MET A 19 13.95 63.07 -49.13
C MET A 19 12.53 62.55 -49.00
N LYS A 20 11.49 63.16 -49.57
CA LYS A 20 10.14 62.66 -49.65
C LYS A 20 10.05 61.31 -50.39
N ARG A 21 10.69 61.14 -51.49
CA ARG A 21 10.72 59.86 -52.26
C ARG A 21 11.43 58.77 -51.46
N PHE A 22 12.54 59.06 -50.81
CA PHE A 22 13.25 58.13 -49.99
C PHE A 22 12.38 57.71 -48.81
N LEU A 23 11.71 58.62 -48.10
CA LEU A 23 10.78 58.29 -46.96
C LEU A 23 9.61 57.47 -47.46
N THR A 24 9.04 57.76 -48.65
CA THR A 24 7.94 57.01 -49.23
C THR A 24 8.39 55.59 -49.61
N TYR A 25 9.53 55.39 -50.24
CA TYR A 25 10.06 54.06 -50.57
C TYR A 25 10.42 53.27 -49.29
N PHE A 26 10.98 53.89 -48.25
CA PHE A 26 11.25 53.31 -46.96
C PHE A 26 9.97 52.88 -46.30
N LEU A 27 8.94 53.70 -46.25
CA LEU A 27 7.65 53.42 -45.66
C LEU A 27 6.94 52.27 -46.41
N VAL A 28 6.95 52.28 -47.75
CA VAL A 28 6.43 51.21 -48.60
C VAL A 28 7.17 49.88 -48.36
N SER A 29 8.48 49.91 -48.24
CA SER A 29 9.32 48.74 -47.99
C SER A 29 9.03 48.15 -46.58
N VAL A 30 8.95 49.02 -45.56
CA VAL A 30 8.62 48.62 -44.20
C VAL A 30 7.19 48.05 -44.12
N THR A 31 6.22 48.69 -44.80
CA THR A 31 4.83 48.17 -44.87
C THR A 31 4.75 46.86 -45.65
N GLY A 32 5.49 46.73 -46.75
CA GLY A 32 5.59 45.48 -47.51
C GLY A 32 6.22 44.34 -46.73
N LEU A 33 7.31 44.62 -46.00
CA LEU A 33 7.92 43.65 -45.08
C LEU A 33 7.00 43.27 -43.94
N ALA A 34 6.25 44.22 -43.38
CA ALA A 34 5.27 43.95 -42.32
C ALA A 34 4.10 43.09 -42.81
N LEU A 35 3.60 43.34 -44.04
CA LEU A 35 2.56 42.52 -44.68
C LEU A 35 3.06 41.12 -45.00
N LEU A 36 4.27 40.94 -45.53
CA LEU A 36 4.90 39.65 -45.77
C LEU A 36 5.10 38.90 -44.43
N GLY A 37 5.52 39.61 -43.39
CA GLY A 37 5.64 39.06 -42.04
C GLY A 37 4.27 38.57 -41.47
N MET A 38 3.21 39.37 -41.65
CA MET A 38 1.84 38.97 -41.25
C MET A 38 1.32 37.77 -42.02
N LEU A 39 1.56 37.72 -43.35
CA LEU A 39 1.19 36.57 -44.17
C LEU A 39 1.95 35.30 -43.77
N GLY A 40 3.25 35.44 -43.49
CA GLY A 40 4.08 34.34 -42.95
C GLY A 40 3.60 33.84 -41.61
N LEU A 41 3.28 34.73 -40.66
CA LEU A 41 2.70 34.38 -39.36
C LEU A 41 1.33 33.76 -39.51
N GLY A 42 0.47 34.26 -40.43
CA GLY A 42 -0.83 33.65 -40.74
C GLY A 42 -0.70 32.24 -41.30
N GLY A 43 0.26 32.01 -42.20
CA GLY A 43 0.55 30.69 -42.72
C GLY A 43 1.03 29.70 -41.68
N ILE A 44 1.96 30.16 -40.81
CA ILE A 44 2.44 29.36 -39.66
C ILE A 44 1.27 29.06 -38.70
N TYR A 45 0.39 30.02 -38.44
CA TYR A 45 -0.76 29.84 -37.59
C TYR A 45 -1.75 28.79 -38.15
N ILE A 46 -2.09 28.91 -39.45
CA ILE A 46 -2.97 27.95 -40.15
C ILE A 46 -2.36 26.54 -40.15
N TRP A 47 -1.07 26.43 -40.43
CA TRP A 47 -0.36 25.15 -40.38
C TRP A 47 -0.31 24.56 -39.00
N ALA A 48 0.02 25.32 -37.99
CA ALA A 48 0.13 24.85 -36.60
C ALA A 48 -1.24 24.51 -35.97
N THR A 49 -2.34 25.10 -36.47
CA THR A 49 -3.69 24.84 -35.95
C THR A 49 -4.39 23.66 -36.60
N LYS A 50 -3.82 23.07 -37.67
CA LYS A 50 -4.48 22.00 -38.44
C LYS A 50 -4.72 20.72 -37.66
N ASP A 51 -3.84 20.41 -36.66
CA ASP A 51 -3.91 19.20 -35.83
C ASP A 51 -3.81 19.53 -34.33
N LEU A 52 -4.47 20.61 -33.88
CA LEU A 52 -4.48 20.93 -32.45
C LEU A 52 -5.48 20.06 -31.72
N PRO A 53 -5.07 19.45 -30.58
CA PRO A 53 -5.99 18.73 -29.71
C PRO A 53 -7.07 19.68 -29.17
N GLY A 54 -8.31 19.20 -29.10
CA GLY A 54 -9.45 19.96 -28.52
C GLY A 54 -9.28 20.22 -27.04
N PHE A 55 -9.83 21.36 -26.55
CA PHE A 55 -9.78 21.76 -25.15
C PHE A 55 -10.69 20.90 -24.23
N THR A 56 -11.66 20.19 -24.79
CA THR A 56 -12.45 19.21 -24.04
C THR A 56 -11.58 18.21 -23.29
N ARG A 57 -10.38 17.91 -23.81
CA ARG A 57 -9.38 17.09 -23.09
C ARG A 57 -8.76 17.79 -21.87
N ILE A 58 -8.84 19.08 -21.69
CA ILE A 58 -8.33 19.80 -20.50
C ILE A 58 -9.45 20.00 -19.48
N THR A 59 -10.64 20.38 -19.94
CA THR A 59 -11.83 20.50 -19.06
C THR A 59 -12.23 19.14 -18.51
N ASP A 60 -12.05 18.07 -19.29
CA ASP A 60 -12.32 16.70 -18.90
C ASP A 60 -11.07 15.94 -18.41
N TYR A 61 -9.94 16.64 -18.29
CA TYR A 61 -8.70 16.01 -17.82
C TYR A 61 -8.80 15.62 -16.37
N ARG A 62 -8.87 14.32 -16.14
CA ARG A 62 -8.84 13.71 -14.82
C ARG A 62 -7.52 12.96 -14.64
N PRO A 63 -6.57 13.55 -13.91
CA PRO A 63 -5.29 12.89 -13.65
C PRO A 63 -5.48 11.58 -12.90
N PRO A 64 -4.54 10.63 -13.03
CA PRO A 64 -4.49 9.50 -12.13
C PRO A 64 -4.33 9.98 -10.68
N LEU A 65 -5.27 9.60 -9.82
CA LEU A 65 -5.30 10.00 -8.42
C LEU A 65 -5.10 8.77 -7.52
N VAL A 66 -4.52 8.99 -6.35
CA VAL A 66 -4.35 7.96 -5.33
C VAL A 66 -5.70 7.57 -4.74
N THR A 67 -6.06 6.30 -4.82
CA THR A 67 -7.15 5.73 -4.04
C THR A 67 -6.66 5.48 -2.62
N THR A 68 -7.40 6.00 -1.64
CA THR A 68 -7.10 5.85 -0.21
C THR A 68 -8.06 4.85 0.42
N VAL A 69 -7.52 3.89 1.14
CA VAL A 69 -8.29 2.88 1.86
C VAL A 69 -8.25 3.18 3.36
N TYR A 70 -9.40 3.24 3.97
CA TYR A 70 -9.58 3.57 5.39
C TYR A 70 -10.02 2.35 6.18
N ALA A 71 -9.48 2.20 7.38
CA ALA A 71 -9.97 1.28 8.39
C ALA A 71 -11.28 1.79 9.03
N ARG A 72 -11.89 0.98 9.90
CA ARG A 72 -13.16 1.28 10.59
C ARG A 72 -13.11 2.56 11.44
N ASP A 73 -11.94 2.91 11.97
CA ASP A 73 -11.70 4.12 12.77
C ASP A 73 -11.30 5.34 11.94
N ASN A 74 -11.40 5.26 10.61
CA ASN A 74 -10.96 6.23 9.61
C ASN A 74 -9.43 6.44 9.55
N SER A 75 -8.63 5.65 10.23
CA SER A 75 -7.19 5.64 9.98
C SER A 75 -6.89 5.07 8.58
N ILE A 76 -5.78 5.50 7.98
CA ILE A 76 -5.40 5.06 6.64
C ILE A 76 -4.79 3.66 6.73
N LEU A 77 -5.40 2.70 6.03
CA LEU A 77 -4.91 1.33 5.89
C LEU A 77 -3.85 1.23 4.78
N GLY A 78 -4.03 1.97 3.69
CA GLY A 78 -3.09 1.98 2.57
C GLY A 78 -3.58 2.77 1.38
N TYR A 79 -2.78 2.69 0.31
CA TYR A 79 -2.98 3.45 -0.91
C TYR A 79 -2.88 2.55 -2.14
N PHE A 80 -3.71 2.85 -3.18
CA PHE A 80 -3.56 2.27 -4.52
C PHE A 80 -3.29 3.39 -5.52
N TYR A 81 -2.17 3.33 -6.24
CA TYR A 81 -1.78 4.35 -7.20
C TYR A 81 -0.78 3.82 -8.22
N ARG A 82 -0.81 4.39 -9.42
CA ARG A 82 0.28 4.30 -10.40
C ARG A 82 1.23 5.50 -10.29
N GLU A 83 0.66 6.67 -10.05
CA GLU A 83 1.38 7.92 -9.78
C GLU A 83 0.92 8.47 -8.44
N LYS A 84 1.87 8.78 -7.54
CA LYS A 84 1.54 9.34 -6.22
C LYS A 84 1.08 10.78 -6.37
N ARG A 85 -0.24 10.99 -6.49
CA ARG A 85 -0.87 12.29 -6.66
C ARG A 85 -2.10 12.43 -5.80
N PHE A 86 -2.05 13.43 -4.93
CA PHE A 86 -3.17 13.89 -4.12
C PHE A 86 -3.56 15.27 -4.60
N LEU A 87 -4.85 15.53 -4.73
CA LEU A 87 -5.34 16.87 -5.06
C LEU A 87 -5.32 17.77 -3.83
N ALA A 88 -4.97 19.03 -4.05
CA ALA A 88 -5.13 20.09 -3.08
C ALA A 88 -5.79 21.29 -3.76
N ARG A 89 -6.74 21.91 -3.10
CA ARG A 89 -7.39 23.14 -3.55
C ARG A 89 -6.48 24.34 -3.26
N LEU A 90 -6.59 25.39 -4.04
CA LEU A 90 -5.74 26.57 -3.88
C LEU A 90 -5.96 27.26 -2.51
N ASP A 91 -7.17 27.19 -1.98
CA ASP A 91 -7.53 27.74 -0.65
C ASP A 91 -7.02 26.88 0.53
N GLU A 92 -6.64 25.63 0.29
CA GLU A 92 -5.99 24.75 1.28
C GLU A 92 -4.47 24.99 1.35
N MET A 93 -3.90 25.69 0.37
CA MET A 93 -2.49 25.98 0.29
C MET A 93 -2.14 27.26 1.06
N PRO A 94 -1.03 27.30 1.81
CA PRO A 94 -0.57 28.53 2.43
C PRO A 94 -0.18 29.54 1.35
N GLN A 95 -0.51 30.82 1.54
CA GLN A 95 -0.37 31.88 0.54
C GLN A 95 1.04 31.98 -0.07
N HIS A 96 2.07 31.69 0.73
CA HIS A 96 3.46 31.73 0.29
C HIS A 96 3.85 30.57 -0.64
N LEU A 97 3.10 29.47 -0.70
CA LEU A 97 3.42 28.34 -1.56
C LEU A 97 3.19 28.64 -3.04
N PRO A 98 1.97 29.07 -3.49
CA PRO A 98 1.78 29.50 -4.87
C PRO A 98 2.75 30.62 -5.27
N LEU A 99 2.99 31.60 -4.38
CA LEU A 99 3.92 32.71 -4.61
C LEU A 99 5.37 32.21 -4.82
N ALA A 100 5.82 31.19 -4.10
CA ALA A 100 7.14 30.61 -4.30
C ALA A 100 7.30 30.00 -5.70
N PHE A 101 6.28 29.26 -6.18
CA PHE A 101 6.28 28.70 -7.54
C PHE A 101 6.24 29.81 -8.60
N LEU A 102 5.44 30.84 -8.42
CA LEU A 102 5.40 32.00 -9.29
C LEU A 102 6.75 32.73 -9.32
N ALA A 103 7.41 32.92 -8.17
CA ALA A 103 8.73 33.56 -8.09
C ALA A 103 9.82 32.76 -8.82
N ALA A 104 9.71 31.44 -8.78
CA ALA A 104 10.67 30.52 -9.40
C ALA A 104 10.50 30.38 -10.91
N GLU A 105 9.25 30.34 -11.39
CA GLU A 105 8.90 29.91 -12.75
C GLU A 105 8.29 31.04 -13.62
N ASP A 106 7.42 31.92 -13.03
CA ASP A 106 6.64 32.90 -13.81
C ASP A 106 6.17 34.09 -12.95
N ASP A 107 7.06 35.04 -12.69
CA ASP A 107 6.78 36.19 -11.81
C ASP A 107 5.72 37.18 -12.36
N SER A 108 5.39 37.05 -13.66
CA SER A 108 4.40 37.86 -14.36
C SER A 108 3.10 37.11 -14.69
N PHE A 109 2.88 35.93 -14.12
CA PHE A 109 1.78 35.01 -14.44
C PHE A 109 0.41 35.69 -14.54
N TYR A 110 0.06 36.54 -13.57
CA TYR A 110 -1.23 37.25 -13.54
C TYR A 110 -1.30 38.46 -14.52
N ARG A 111 -0.21 38.77 -15.24
CA ARG A 111 -0.11 39.98 -16.12
C ARG A 111 -0.11 39.70 -17.60
N HIS A 112 0.20 38.48 -18.02
CA HIS A 112 0.23 38.07 -19.43
C HIS A 112 -0.97 37.15 -19.76
N GLU A 113 -1.22 36.96 -21.07
CA GLU A 113 -2.27 36.07 -21.59
C GLU A 113 -1.63 34.80 -22.21
N GLY A 114 -1.10 33.88 -21.34
CA GLY A 114 -0.52 32.60 -21.75
C GLY A 114 0.95 32.66 -22.24
N ILE A 115 1.40 33.79 -22.77
CA ILE A 115 2.76 34.00 -23.29
C ILE A 115 3.33 35.26 -22.70
N ASP A 116 4.52 35.19 -22.11
CA ASP A 116 5.30 36.36 -21.70
C ASP A 116 6.41 36.71 -22.71
N PHE A 117 6.10 37.61 -23.64
CA PHE A 117 7.06 38.06 -24.64
C PHE A 117 8.28 38.79 -24.05
N ARG A 118 8.09 39.48 -22.87
CA ARG A 118 9.18 40.16 -22.18
C ARG A 118 10.14 39.18 -21.55
N ALA A 119 9.62 38.12 -20.97
CA ALA A 119 10.45 37.03 -20.41
C ALA A 119 11.20 36.26 -21.49
N ILE A 120 10.57 36.00 -22.64
CA ILE A 120 11.22 35.36 -23.81
C ILE A 120 12.39 36.22 -24.30
N LEU A 121 12.20 37.53 -24.49
CA LEU A 121 13.25 38.43 -24.95
C LEU A 121 14.40 38.54 -23.93
N ARG A 122 14.08 38.64 -22.64
CA ARG A 122 15.05 38.67 -21.53
C ARG A 122 15.87 37.37 -21.48
N ALA A 123 15.21 36.21 -21.59
CA ALA A 123 15.88 34.92 -21.63
C ALA A 123 16.79 34.77 -22.86
N PHE A 124 16.34 35.21 -24.03
CA PHE A 124 17.14 35.21 -25.25
C PHE A 124 18.43 36.03 -25.11
N MET A 125 18.31 37.27 -24.60
CA MET A 125 19.49 38.14 -24.38
C MET A 125 20.47 37.53 -23.38
N LYS A 126 20.00 37.01 -22.26
CA LYS A 126 20.85 36.36 -21.24
C LYS A 126 21.55 35.10 -21.78
N ASN A 127 20.83 34.26 -22.52
CA ASN A 127 21.40 33.03 -23.10
C ASN A 127 22.44 33.35 -24.17
N MET A 128 22.21 34.40 -24.97
CA MET A 128 23.16 34.88 -25.96
C MET A 128 24.44 35.43 -25.31
N GLN A 129 24.33 36.18 -24.21
CA GLN A 129 25.48 36.68 -23.45
C GLN A 129 26.26 35.55 -22.75
N ALA A 130 25.56 34.48 -22.31
CA ALA A 130 26.17 33.38 -21.59
C ALA A 130 26.73 32.27 -22.49
N GLY A 131 26.43 32.27 -23.79
CA GLY A 131 26.81 31.20 -24.72
C GLY A 131 26.16 29.82 -24.43
N THR A 132 25.29 29.74 -23.41
CA THR A 132 24.59 28.51 -22.97
C THR A 132 23.18 28.85 -22.53
N ILE A 133 22.28 27.84 -22.56
CA ILE A 133 20.89 28.01 -22.10
C ILE A 133 20.89 28.08 -20.56
N ARG A 134 20.84 29.29 -20.00
CA ARG A 134 20.81 29.54 -18.55
C ARG A 134 19.43 29.91 -18.01
N GLN A 135 18.53 30.43 -18.85
CA GLN A 135 17.18 30.84 -18.42
C GLN A 135 16.14 30.38 -19.44
N GLY A 136 15.06 29.75 -18.93
CA GLY A 136 13.86 29.43 -19.71
C GLY A 136 12.88 30.62 -19.72
N GLY A 137 12.14 30.77 -20.80
CA GLY A 137 11.11 31.79 -20.95
C GLY A 137 9.71 31.17 -21.16
N SER A 138 9.46 29.98 -20.65
CA SER A 138 8.16 29.34 -20.75
C SER A 138 7.30 29.70 -19.54
N THR A 139 6.05 30.10 -19.76
CA THR A 139 5.08 30.41 -18.70
C THR A 139 4.53 29.15 -18.03
N ILE A 140 3.91 29.30 -16.85
CA ILE A 140 3.19 28.22 -16.15
C ILE A 140 2.11 27.64 -17.08
N THR A 141 1.34 28.49 -17.78
CA THR A 141 0.32 28.04 -18.73
C THR A 141 0.90 27.17 -19.84
N GLN A 142 2.07 27.53 -20.40
CA GLN A 142 2.77 26.71 -21.37
C GLN A 142 3.25 25.39 -20.78
N GLN A 143 3.66 25.36 -19.52
CA GLN A 143 4.07 24.12 -18.85
C GLN A 143 2.89 23.17 -18.62
N VAL A 144 1.71 23.70 -18.28
CA VAL A 144 0.45 22.92 -18.20
C VAL A 144 0.12 22.30 -19.55
N ILE A 145 0.08 23.10 -20.62
CA ILE A 145 -0.18 22.62 -21.99
C ILE A 145 0.80 21.52 -22.42
N LYS A 146 2.09 21.74 -22.18
CA LYS A 146 3.15 20.77 -22.52
C LYS A 146 2.90 19.41 -21.85
N ARG A 147 2.43 19.40 -20.60
CA ARG A 147 2.22 18.16 -19.84
C ARG A 147 0.92 17.45 -20.17
N LEU A 148 -0.15 18.21 -20.46
CA LEU A 148 -1.49 17.65 -20.62
C LEU A 148 -1.83 17.29 -22.05
N LEU A 149 -1.31 18.02 -23.04
CA LEU A 149 -1.76 17.92 -24.43
C LEU A 149 -0.67 17.53 -25.44
N LEU A 150 0.60 17.66 -25.08
CA LEU A 150 1.68 17.53 -26.05
C LEU A 150 2.60 16.35 -25.71
N THR A 151 3.13 15.71 -26.76
CA THR A 151 4.12 14.64 -26.63
C THR A 151 5.47 15.15 -26.13
N SER A 152 6.33 14.26 -25.62
CA SER A 152 7.64 14.59 -25.06
C SER A 152 8.70 15.02 -26.11
N GLU A 153 8.42 14.87 -27.41
CA GLU A 153 9.34 15.21 -28.47
C GLU A 153 9.70 16.70 -28.49
N ARG A 154 10.99 17.00 -28.62
CA ARG A 154 11.49 18.38 -28.68
C ARG A 154 11.51 18.87 -30.12
N SER A 155 10.51 19.66 -30.53
CA SER A 155 10.43 20.27 -31.86
C SER A 155 10.01 21.74 -31.78
N TYR A 156 10.38 22.53 -32.80
CA TYR A 156 9.89 23.91 -32.93
C TYR A 156 8.37 23.95 -33.15
N GLU A 157 7.84 22.98 -33.88
CA GLU A 157 6.40 22.81 -34.10
C GLU A 157 5.65 22.69 -32.78
N ARG A 158 6.11 21.79 -31.89
CA ARG A 158 5.54 21.65 -30.56
C ARG A 158 5.55 22.96 -29.78
N LYS A 159 6.66 23.75 -29.88
CA LYS A 159 6.76 25.02 -29.13
C LYS A 159 5.78 26.07 -29.65
N ILE A 160 5.49 26.08 -30.95
CA ILE A 160 4.46 26.94 -31.53
C ILE A 160 3.08 26.52 -31.12
N LYS A 161 2.77 25.21 -31.18
CA LYS A 161 1.50 24.64 -30.69
C LYS A 161 1.28 24.94 -29.22
N GLU A 162 2.31 24.78 -28.37
CA GLU A 162 2.31 25.09 -26.94
C GLU A 162 1.91 26.56 -26.68
N ALA A 163 2.51 27.51 -27.45
CA ALA A 163 2.18 28.91 -27.30
C ALA A 163 0.73 29.25 -27.72
N ILE A 164 0.28 28.71 -28.86
CA ILE A 164 -1.11 28.92 -29.34
C ILE A 164 -2.13 28.34 -28.34
N LEU A 165 -1.87 27.14 -27.88
CA LEU A 165 -2.76 26.48 -26.91
C LEU A 165 -2.75 27.21 -25.57
N ALA A 166 -1.60 27.71 -25.08
CA ALA A 166 -1.51 28.47 -23.85
C ALA A 166 -2.35 29.77 -23.92
N TYR A 167 -2.25 30.52 -25.03
CA TYR A 167 -3.08 31.70 -25.23
C TYR A 167 -4.58 31.38 -25.25
N ARG A 168 -4.96 30.27 -25.91
CA ARG A 168 -6.37 29.83 -25.93
C ARG A 168 -6.85 29.37 -24.58
N LEU A 169 -6.02 28.63 -23.81
CA LEU A 169 -6.40 28.09 -22.49
C LEU A 169 -6.81 29.21 -21.52
N GLU A 170 -6.08 30.32 -21.50
CA GLU A 170 -6.37 31.46 -20.63
C GLU A 170 -7.67 32.22 -20.98
N ARG A 171 -8.32 31.87 -22.07
CA ARG A 171 -9.67 32.36 -22.41
C ARG A 171 -10.78 31.45 -21.91
N TYR A 172 -10.45 30.23 -21.54
CA TYR A 172 -11.40 29.24 -21.03
C TYR A 172 -11.32 29.03 -19.52
N LEU A 173 -10.11 29.11 -18.95
CA LEU A 173 -9.84 28.94 -17.53
C LEU A 173 -9.28 30.24 -16.94
N SER A 174 -9.66 30.50 -15.70
CA SER A 174 -9.08 31.59 -14.89
C SER A 174 -7.61 31.28 -14.55
N LYS A 175 -6.89 32.29 -14.17
CA LYS A 175 -5.49 32.16 -13.70
C LYS A 175 -5.37 31.21 -12.50
N ASP A 176 -6.32 31.28 -11.56
CA ASP A 176 -6.32 30.45 -10.37
C ASP A 176 -6.59 28.98 -10.70
N GLU A 177 -7.47 28.69 -11.66
CA GLU A 177 -7.70 27.33 -12.13
C GLU A 177 -6.45 26.76 -12.83
N ILE A 178 -5.79 27.55 -13.69
CA ILE A 178 -4.55 27.13 -14.36
C ILE A 178 -3.44 26.90 -13.34
N LEU A 179 -3.29 27.77 -12.33
CA LEU A 179 -2.30 27.60 -11.27
C LEU A 179 -2.60 26.37 -10.41
N THR A 180 -3.86 26.11 -10.08
CA THR A 180 -4.30 24.93 -9.37
C THR A 180 -3.95 23.65 -10.13
N ILE A 181 -4.24 23.61 -11.44
CA ILE A 181 -3.85 22.49 -12.31
C ILE A 181 -2.33 22.32 -12.29
N TYR A 182 -1.56 23.39 -12.45
CA TYR A 182 -0.10 23.34 -12.43
C TYR A 182 0.43 22.73 -11.13
N LEU A 183 0.00 23.25 -9.97
CA LEU A 183 0.47 22.83 -8.67
C LEU A 183 0.09 21.38 -8.33
N ASN A 184 -1.00 20.85 -8.90
CA ASN A 184 -1.40 19.45 -8.75
C ASN A 184 -0.75 18.51 -9.78
N GLN A 185 -0.13 19.04 -10.86
CA GLN A 185 0.43 18.22 -11.94
C GLN A 185 1.94 18.14 -11.96
N ILE A 186 2.62 19.16 -11.42
CA ILE A 186 4.06 19.28 -11.53
C ILE A 186 4.78 18.13 -10.83
N TYR A 187 5.72 17.49 -11.55
CA TYR A 187 6.58 16.46 -10.94
C TYR A 187 7.66 17.12 -10.09
N LEU A 188 7.75 16.74 -8.83
CA LEU A 188 8.63 17.32 -7.82
C LEU A 188 9.71 16.37 -7.30
N GLY A 189 9.94 15.25 -8.01
CA GLY A 189 10.92 14.24 -7.57
C GLY A 189 10.32 13.24 -6.57
N ALA A 190 11.10 12.23 -6.16
CA ALA A 190 10.70 11.18 -5.22
C ALA A 190 9.34 10.49 -5.55
N GLY A 191 8.99 10.39 -6.84
CA GLY A 191 7.69 9.86 -7.29
C GLY A 191 6.50 10.77 -7.05
N ALA A 192 6.68 11.98 -6.50
CA ALA A 192 5.62 12.89 -6.13
C ALA A 192 5.17 13.78 -7.30
N TYR A 193 3.88 13.71 -7.62
CA TYR A 193 3.20 14.57 -8.59
C TYR A 193 2.26 15.51 -7.84
N GLY A 194 2.49 16.81 -7.98
CA GLY A 194 1.78 17.89 -7.27
C GLY A 194 2.33 18.18 -5.88
N VAL A 195 1.93 19.35 -5.36
CA VAL A 195 2.48 19.91 -4.12
C VAL A 195 2.07 19.13 -2.87
N GLU A 196 0.87 18.57 -2.84
CA GLU A 196 0.41 17.77 -1.70
C GLU A 196 1.19 16.46 -1.59
N ALA A 197 1.40 15.76 -2.74
CA ALA A 197 2.21 14.55 -2.74
C ALA A 197 3.67 14.83 -2.35
N ALA A 198 4.21 15.99 -2.75
CA ALA A 198 5.55 16.40 -2.39
C ALA A 198 5.67 16.78 -0.91
N ALA A 199 4.69 17.51 -0.34
CA ALA A 199 4.64 17.84 1.08
C ALA A 199 4.67 16.56 1.94
N ARG A 200 3.86 15.57 1.59
CA ARG A 200 3.83 14.27 2.28
C ARG A 200 5.12 13.47 2.10
N SER A 201 5.72 13.51 0.90
CA SER A 201 6.89 12.69 0.59
C SER A 201 8.20 13.25 1.16
N TYR A 202 8.33 14.57 1.28
CA TYR A 202 9.54 15.22 1.79
C TYR A 202 9.45 15.62 3.26
N PHE A 203 8.27 16.02 3.75
CA PHE A 203 8.12 16.59 5.08
C PHE A 203 7.15 15.82 5.97
N GLY A 204 6.42 14.83 5.44
CA GLY A 204 5.39 14.09 6.21
C GLY A 204 4.21 14.96 6.65
N LYS A 205 3.93 16.04 5.92
CA LYS A 205 2.92 17.07 6.25
C LYS A 205 1.88 17.21 5.15
N HIS A 206 0.73 17.76 5.48
CA HIS A 206 -0.20 18.29 4.49
C HIS A 206 0.32 19.61 3.91
N VAL A 207 -0.09 19.92 2.68
CA VAL A 207 0.35 21.13 1.97
C VAL A 207 0.05 22.41 2.77
N GLY A 208 -1.04 22.44 3.52
CA GLY A 208 -1.44 23.57 4.36
C GLY A 208 -0.51 23.88 5.53
N GLU A 209 0.34 22.92 5.90
CA GLU A 209 1.26 23.00 7.05
C GLU A 209 2.69 23.42 6.66
N LEU A 210 2.93 23.65 5.35
CA LEU A 210 4.27 23.98 4.85
C LEU A 210 4.73 25.37 5.31
N SER A 211 5.98 25.47 5.75
CA SER A 211 6.66 26.72 6.03
C SER A 211 7.07 27.45 4.74
N ILE A 212 7.50 28.73 4.87
CA ILE A 212 8.05 29.48 3.74
C ILE A 212 9.30 28.79 3.19
N ALA A 213 10.16 28.27 4.04
CA ALA A 213 11.38 27.57 3.64
C ALA A 213 11.08 26.26 2.89
N GLU A 214 10.12 25.47 3.40
CA GLU A 214 9.66 24.23 2.77
C GLU A 214 9.01 24.53 1.40
N SER A 215 8.16 25.55 1.34
CA SER A 215 7.50 25.99 0.10
C SER A 215 8.52 26.45 -0.96
N ALA A 216 9.55 27.18 -0.56
CA ALA A 216 10.62 27.63 -1.46
C ALA A 216 11.48 26.46 -1.95
N LEU A 217 11.71 25.44 -1.12
CA LEU A 217 12.39 24.23 -1.55
C LEU A 217 11.58 23.51 -2.64
N LEU A 218 10.29 23.24 -2.40
CA LEU A 218 9.41 22.57 -3.37
C LEU A 218 9.34 23.35 -4.68
N ALA A 219 9.22 24.67 -4.62
CA ALA A 219 9.19 25.55 -5.80
C ALA A 219 10.51 25.56 -6.60
N GLY A 220 11.60 25.16 -5.98
CA GLY A 220 12.90 24.99 -6.64
C GLY A 220 13.03 23.73 -7.50
N LEU A 221 12.25 22.68 -7.21
CA LEU A 221 12.39 21.35 -7.80
C LEU A 221 12.01 21.25 -9.30
N PRO A 222 10.98 21.93 -9.82
CA PRO A 222 10.49 21.74 -11.18
C PRO A 222 11.55 21.88 -12.29
N GLN A 223 12.53 22.71 -12.08
CA GLN A 223 13.60 22.97 -13.06
C GLN A 223 14.42 21.70 -13.37
N ALA A 224 14.76 20.91 -12.33
CA ALA A 224 15.50 19.65 -12.46
C ALA A 224 15.25 18.77 -11.22
N PRO A 225 14.10 18.05 -11.14
CA PRO A 225 13.67 17.37 -9.93
C PRO A 225 14.67 16.33 -9.40
N SER A 226 15.36 15.61 -10.27
CA SER A 226 16.38 14.64 -9.85
C SER A 226 17.64 15.29 -9.30
N LYS A 227 18.05 16.44 -9.89
CA LYS A 227 19.25 17.18 -9.48
C LYS A 227 19.05 17.89 -8.14
N TYR A 228 17.87 18.47 -7.94
CA TYR A 228 17.54 19.26 -6.74
C TYR A 228 16.82 18.45 -5.66
N ASN A 229 16.77 17.11 -5.80
CA ASN A 229 16.19 16.26 -4.77
C ASN A 229 16.99 16.38 -3.47
N PRO A 230 16.37 16.88 -2.37
CA PRO A 230 17.10 17.12 -1.11
C PRO A 230 17.57 15.84 -0.42
N LEU A 231 16.92 14.70 -0.69
CA LEU A 231 17.30 13.40 -0.13
C LEU A 231 18.62 12.86 -0.73
N ASN A 232 18.90 13.23 -2.01
CA ASN A 232 20.09 12.75 -2.72
C ASN A 232 21.17 13.83 -2.87
N ASN A 233 20.76 15.09 -3.05
CA ASN A 233 21.64 16.22 -3.35
C ASN A 233 21.30 17.45 -2.47
N PRO A 234 21.49 17.39 -1.15
CA PRO A 234 21.01 18.42 -0.22
C PRO A 234 21.63 19.81 -0.49
N GLN A 235 22.89 19.88 -0.91
CA GLN A 235 23.56 21.16 -1.19
C GLN A 235 23.01 21.87 -2.41
N ASP A 236 22.74 21.14 -3.50
CA ASP A 236 22.13 21.70 -4.72
C ASP A 236 20.68 22.14 -4.42
N ALA A 237 19.95 21.35 -3.64
CA ALA A 237 18.59 21.67 -3.22
C ALA A 237 18.56 22.97 -2.39
N TYR A 238 19.43 23.11 -1.41
CA TYR A 238 19.56 24.31 -0.58
C TYR A 238 19.92 25.55 -1.43
N THR A 239 20.90 25.41 -2.31
CA THR A 239 21.28 26.52 -3.23
C THR A 239 20.08 26.98 -4.07
N ARG A 240 19.27 26.04 -4.51
CA ARG A 240 18.08 26.35 -5.32
C ARG A 240 16.95 26.96 -4.47
N GLN A 241 16.76 26.49 -3.26
CA GLN A 241 15.84 27.10 -2.28
C GLN A 241 16.19 28.56 -1.99
N LEU A 242 17.47 28.85 -1.73
CA LEU A 242 17.95 30.22 -1.52
C LEU A 242 17.66 31.14 -2.72
N TYR A 243 17.79 30.62 -3.95
CA TYR A 243 17.42 31.37 -5.15
C TYR A 243 15.93 31.74 -5.12
N VAL A 244 15.03 30.81 -4.76
CA VAL A 244 13.59 31.08 -4.70
C VAL A 244 13.27 32.10 -3.62
N LEU A 245 13.80 31.93 -2.41
CA LEU A 245 13.61 32.87 -1.29
C LEU A 245 14.07 34.27 -1.65
N HIS A 246 15.24 34.40 -2.30
CA HIS A 246 15.74 35.69 -2.75
C HIS A 246 14.83 36.34 -3.81
N ARG A 247 14.27 35.55 -4.73
CA ARG A 247 13.29 36.03 -5.69
C ARG A 247 12.01 36.52 -5.03
N MET A 248 11.48 35.77 -4.05
CA MET A 248 10.29 36.19 -3.28
C MET A 248 10.53 37.52 -2.54
N LEU A 249 11.72 37.69 -1.96
CA LEU A 249 12.11 38.96 -1.32
C LEU A 249 12.21 40.11 -2.32
N GLN A 250 12.87 39.90 -3.49
CA GLN A 250 12.99 40.89 -4.54
C GLN A 250 11.64 41.36 -5.11
N LEU A 251 10.67 40.47 -5.15
CA LEU A 251 9.29 40.75 -5.61
C LEU A 251 8.42 41.37 -4.50
N GLY A 252 8.93 41.46 -3.28
CA GLY A 252 8.18 41.99 -2.13
C GLY A 252 7.08 41.04 -1.64
N TRP A 253 7.16 39.75 -1.96
CA TRP A 253 6.17 38.73 -1.57
C TRP A 253 6.44 38.13 -0.19
N ILE A 254 7.66 38.32 0.32
CA ILE A 254 8.03 38.08 1.71
C ILE A 254 8.79 39.30 2.26
N THR A 255 8.68 39.51 3.56
CA THR A 255 9.42 40.58 4.25
C THR A 255 10.88 40.15 4.51
N PRO A 256 11.81 41.11 4.75
CA PRO A 256 13.18 40.77 5.15
C PRO A 256 13.25 39.85 6.37
N SER A 257 12.41 40.07 7.39
CA SER A 257 12.34 39.22 8.56
C SER A 257 11.89 37.79 8.27
N GLN A 258 10.91 37.62 7.35
CA GLN A 258 10.48 36.29 6.90
C GLN A 258 11.58 35.59 6.07
N TYR A 259 12.31 36.34 5.25
CA TYR A 259 13.45 35.82 4.53
C TYR A 259 14.54 35.30 5.49
N ASP A 260 14.93 36.14 6.47
CA ASP A 260 15.95 35.78 7.45
C ASP A 260 15.52 34.56 8.31
N ALA A 261 14.27 34.46 8.67
CA ALA A 261 13.73 33.30 9.37
C ALA A 261 13.82 32.02 8.47
N ALA A 262 13.41 32.14 7.20
CA ALA A 262 13.36 31.01 6.28
C ALA A 262 14.74 30.44 5.90
N ILE A 263 15.77 31.29 5.75
CA ILE A 263 17.14 30.81 5.46
C ILE A 263 17.83 30.14 6.64
N ASN A 264 17.38 30.45 7.87
CA ASN A 264 17.91 29.87 9.11
C ASN A 264 17.08 28.68 9.60
N GLU A 265 15.95 28.39 8.96
CA GLU A 265 15.10 27.24 9.30
C GLU A 265 15.79 25.94 8.93
N LYS A 266 15.97 25.04 9.91
CA LYS A 266 16.50 23.71 9.68
C LYS A 266 15.39 22.79 9.19
N LEU A 267 15.41 22.46 7.92
CA LEU A 267 14.43 21.55 7.34
C LEU A 267 14.65 20.12 7.85
N VAL A 268 13.57 19.47 8.23
CA VAL A 268 13.55 18.05 8.64
C VAL A 268 12.85 17.26 7.56
N PHE A 269 13.57 16.32 6.93
CA PHE A 269 13.01 15.47 5.89
C PHE A 269 12.49 14.19 6.54
N THR A 270 11.18 14.01 6.46
CA THR A 270 10.47 12.84 6.98
C THR A 270 9.44 12.40 5.95
N SER A 271 9.64 11.23 5.36
CA SER A 271 8.61 10.68 4.46
C SER A 271 7.42 10.21 5.28
N MET A 272 6.22 10.54 4.84
CA MET A 272 5.02 9.90 5.38
C MET A 272 5.11 8.39 5.07
N ALA A 273 5.09 7.57 6.11
CA ALA A 273 5.11 6.13 5.96
C ALA A 273 3.93 5.67 5.09
N ASP A 274 4.21 4.84 4.09
CA ASP A 274 3.14 4.16 3.36
C ASP A 274 2.68 2.97 4.20
N PRO A 275 1.47 2.99 4.76
CA PRO A 275 1.00 1.94 5.63
C PRO A 275 0.64 0.64 4.89
N SER A 276 0.60 0.65 3.55
CA SER A 276 0.10 -0.46 2.73
C SER A 276 0.82 -1.80 2.96
N TRP A 277 2.05 -1.78 3.46
CA TRP A 277 2.85 -2.96 3.77
C TRP A 277 2.96 -3.27 5.27
N GLY A 278 2.29 -2.47 6.09
CA GLY A 278 2.24 -2.64 7.55
C GLY A 278 1.15 -3.60 8.00
N THR A 279 0.50 -3.26 9.10
CA THR A 279 -0.63 -4.02 9.65
C THR A 279 -1.78 -4.07 8.64
N GLY A 280 -2.30 -5.27 8.36
CA GLY A 280 -3.43 -5.47 7.46
C GLY A 280 -3.07 -5.64 5.98
N ALA A 281 -1.81 -5.94 5.63
CA ALA A 281 -1.40 -6.06 4.23
C ALA A 281 -2.22 -7.11 3.44
N TRP A 282 -2.53 -8.31 3.99
CA TRP A 282 -3.42 -9.29 3.35
C TRP A 282 -4.86 -8.79 3.23
N TYR A 283 -5.32 -8.03 4.24
CA TYR A 283 -6.65 -7.42 4.20
C TYR A 283 -6.74 -6.40 3.07
N LEU A 284 -5.76 -5.50 2.99
CA LEU A 284 -5.67 -4.47 1.95
C LEU A 284 -5.61 -5.09 0.54
N GLU A 285 -4.80 -6.15 0.35
CA GLU A 285 -4.71 -6.85 -0.94
C GLU A 285 -6.03 -7.52 -1.33
N GLU A 286 -6.76 -8.10 -0.37
CA GLU A 286 -8.08 -8.67 -0.65
C GLU A 286 -9.11 -7.58 -0.97
N VAL A 287 -9.06 -6.42 -0.31
CA VAL A 287 -9.87 -5.23 -0.67
C VAL A 287 -9.56 -4.79 -2.09
N ARG A 288 -8.29 -4.73 -2.49
CA ARG A 288 -7.89 -4.40 -3.86
C ARG A 288 -8.52 -5.34 -4.89
N ARG A 289 -8.42 -6.65 -4.66
CA ARG A 289 -8.98 -7.67 -5.57
C ARG A 289 -10.49 -7.54 -5.70
N ARG A 290 -11.19 -7.35 -4.59
CA ARG A 290 -12.65 -7.17 -4.58
C ARG A 290 -13.09 -5.87 -5.24
N LEU A 291 -12.33 -4.80 -5.08
CA LEU A 291 -12.60 -3.53 -5.77
C LEU A 291 -12.45 -3.66 -7.28
N ILE A 292 -11.39 -4.33 -7.76
CA ILE A 292 -11.19 -4.56 -9.19
C ILE A 292 -12.36 -5.32 -9.80
N ASP A 293 -12.83 -6.38 -9.13
CA ASP A 293 -13.98 -7.15 -9.57
C ASP A 293 -15.29 -6.35 -9.50
N TYR A 294 -15.52 -5.64 -8.40
CA TYR A 294 -16.71 -4.82 -8.17
C TYR A 294 -16.83 -3.67 -9.18
N LEU A 295 -15.71 -3.04 -9.52
CA LEU A 295 -15.60 -1.94 -10.49
C LEU A 295 -15.33 -2.43 -11.92
N SER A 296 -15.48 -3.73 -12.21
CA SER A 296 -15.40 -4.23 -13.58
C SER A 296 -16.49 -3.60 -14.45
N GLU A 297 -16.25 -3.48 -15.76
CA GLU A 297 -17.18 -2.86 -16.71
C GLU A 297 -18.58 -3.47 -16.62
N ASP A 298 -18.67 -4.81 -16.62
CA ASP A 298 -19.93 -5.56 -16.52
C ASP A 298 -20.70 -5.27 -15.22
N ASN A 299 -20.00 -5.17 -14.08
CA ASN A 299 -20.65 -4.90 -12.81
C ASN A 299 -21.07 -3.43 -12.67
N MET A 300 -20.24 -2.50 -13.15
CA MET A 300 -20.58 -1.08 -13.12
C MET A 300 -21.79 -0.77 -13.98
N GLU A 301 -21.93 -1.40 -15.16
CA GLU A 301 -23.11 -1.27 -16.01
C GLU A 301 -24.36 -1.81 -15.30
N LYS A 302 -24.28 -3.00 -14.68
CA LYS A 302 -25.40 -3.61 -13.94
C LYS A 302 -25.84 -2.77 -12.73
N LEU A 303 -24.90 -2.13 -12.06
CA LEU A 303 -25.14 -1.35 -10.83
C LEU A 303 -25.43 0.13 -11.12
N GLY A 304 -25.30 0.57 -12.37
CA GLY A 304 -25.51 1.96 -12.76
C GLY A 304 -24.43 2.92 -12.22
N ILE A 305 -23.23 2.40 -11.90
CA ILE A 305 -22.10 3.19 -11.44
C ILE A 305 -21.48 3.94 -12.62
N LYS A 306 -21.36 5.26 -12.48
CA LYS A 306 -20.82 6.13 -13.52
C LYS A 306 -19.40 6.58 -13.15
N LEU A 307 -18.40 5.76 -13.45
CA LEU A 307 -17.00 6.13 -13.46
C LEU A 307 -16.47 6.06 -14.89
N GLU A 308 -15.45 6.84 -15.19
CA GLU A 308 -14.84 6.86 -16.54
C GLU A 308 -13.84 5.71 -16.76
N ARG A 309 -13.40 5.07 -15.68
CA ARG A 309 -12.44 3.98 -15.68
C ARG A 309 -13.07 2.75 -15.04
N TYR A 310 -12.60 1.58 -15.44
CA TYR A 310 -13.12 0.29 -15.00
C TYR A 310 -12.02 -0.55 -14.34
N GLY A 311 -12.41 -1.49 -13.51
CA GLY A 311 -11.57 -2.51 -12.94
C GLY A 311 -10.30 -1.95 -12.31
N GLU A 312 -9.16 -2.40 -12.78
CA GLU A 312 -7.86 -2.00 -12.24
C GLU A 312 -7.59 -0.50 -12.42
N ASP A 313 -7.92 0.07 -13.58
CA ASP A 313 -7.73 1.51 -13.83
C ASP A 313 -8.61 2.36 -12.92
N ALA A 314 -9.83 1.92 -12.60
CA ALA A 314 -10.68 2.60 -11.62
C ALA A 314 -10.04 2.60 -10.23
N VAL A 315 -9.49 1.47 -9.79
CA VAL A 315 -8.86 1.34 -8.47
C VAL A 315 -7.58 2.18 -8.35
N TYR A 316 -6.75 2.23 -9.38
CA TYR A 316 -5.43 2.88 -9.30
C TYR A 316 -5.41 4.34 -9.72
N GLU A 317 -6.45 4.84 -10.41
CA GLU A 317 -6.41 6.14 -11.05
C GLU A 317 -7.63 7.04 -10.78
N SER A 318 -8.72 6.51 -10.16
CA SER A 318 -9.92 7.32 -9.94
C SER A 318 -9.93 8.10 -8.62
N GLY A 319 -8.94 7.90 -7.76
CA GLY A 319 -8.83 8.64 -6.49
C GLY A 319 -9.95 8.32 -5.51
N LEU A 320 -10.33 7.05 -5.40
CA LEU A 320 -11.44 6.65 -4.57
C LEU A 320 -11.10 6.74 -3.08
N HIS A 321 -12.11 7.02 -2.25
CA HIS A 321 -12.08 6.86 -0.82
C HIS A 321 -12.84 5.58 -0.46
N VAL A 322 -12.10 4.55 -0.05
CA VAL A 322 -12.64 3.22 0.24
C VAL A 322 -12.67 2.98 1.74
N TYR A 323 -13.84 2.78 2.29
CA TYR A 323 -14.04 2.51 3.71
C TYR A 323 -14.18 1.02 3.93
N THR A 324 -13.49 0.48 4.95
CA THR A 324 -13.47 -0.94 5.26
C THR A 324 -13.99 -1.23 6.66
N ALA A 325 -14.35 -2.48 6.89
CA ALA A 325 -14.77 -3.00 8.19
C ALA A 325 -13.59 -3.33 9.12
N MET A 326 -12.34 -3.27 8.65
CA MET A 326 -11.15 -3.65 9.42
C MET A 326 -11.00 -2.79 10.68
N ASP A 327 -10.88 -3.45 11.82
CA ASP A 327 -10.49 -2.82 13.09
C ASP A 327 -8.95 -2.93 13.26
N PRO A 328 -8.21 -1.80 13.28
CA PRO A 328 -6.74 -1.84 13.35
C PRO A 328 -6.20 -2.55 14.59
N LYS A 329 -6.90 -2.43 15.71
CA LYS A 329 -6.51 -3.06 16.97
C LYS A 329 -6.72 -4.58 16.92
N HIS A 330 -7.88 -5.03 16.43
CA HIS A 330 -8.15 -6.45 16.20
C HIS A 330 -7.16 -7.05 15.19
N GLN A 331 -6.91 -6.35 14.08
CA GLN A 331 -5.97 -6.79 13.06
C GLN A 331 -4.55 -7.00 13.62
N LYS A 332 -4.06 -6.03 14.39
CA LYS A 332 -2.74 -6.13 15.04
C LYS A 332 -2.64 -7.34 15.96
N TYR A 333 -3.65 -7.57 16.80
CA TYR A 333 -3.67 -8.73 17.69
C TYR A 333 -3.83 -10.05 16.93
N ALA A 334 -4.61 -10.07 15.85
CA ALA A 334 -4.76 -11.25 15.00
C ALA A 334 -3.42 -11.65 14.34
N GLU A 335 -2.66 -10.69 13.81
CA GLU A 335 -1.34 -10.94 13.25
C GLU A 335 -0.36 -11.47 14.28
N GLN A 336 -0.31 -10.82 15.45
CA GLN A 336 0.57 -11.26 16.55
C GLN A 336 0.21 -12.68 17.01
N SER A 337 -1.06 -12.93 17.28
CA SER A 337 -1.53 -14.26 17.75
C SER A 337 -1.25 -15.37 16.76
N LEU A 338 -1.42 -15.09 15.44
CA LEU A 338 -1.10 -16.08 14.42
C LEU A 338 0.40 -16.33 14.35
N ARG A 339 1.24 -15.30 14.39
CA ARG A 339 2.71 -15.43 14.42
C ARG A 339 3.17 -16.24 15.62
N ASP A 340 2.68 -15.91 16.80
CA ASP A 340 3.02 -16.61 18.05
C ASP A 340 2.63 -18.09 17.99
N GLY A 341 1.42 -18.39 17.48
CA GLY A 341 0.96 -19.75 17.27
C GLY A 341 1.82 -20.55 16.30
N LEU A 342 2.25 -19.94 15.19
CA LEU A 342 3.12 -20.58 14.20
C LEU A 342 4.54 -20.81 14.74
N VAL A 343 5.07 -19.87 15.50
CA VAL A 343 6.37 -20.01 16.19
C VAL A 343 6.28 -21.10 17.25
N ALA A 344 5.24 -21.11 18.07
CA ALA A 344 5.02 -22.14 19.07
C ALA A 344 4.89 -23.54 18.43
N SER A 345 4.13 -23.66 17.35
CA SER A 345 4.01 -24.90 16.57
C SER A 345 5.38 -25.36 16.02
N THR A 346 6.20 -24.41 15.52
CA THR A 346 7.54 -24.68 15.03
C THR A 346 8.46 -25.20 16.13
N LYS A 347 8.44 -24.57 17.31
CA LYS A 347 9.22 -25.00 18.48
C LYS A 347 8.80 -26.40 18.97
N ARG A 348 7.49 -26.71 18.97
CA ARG A 348 7.00 -28.05 19.33
C ARG A 348 7.51 -29.13 18.38
N ARG A 349 7.71 -28.82 17.10
CA ARG A 349 8.24 -29.77 16.11
C ARG A 349 9.73 -30.06 16.26
N GLY A 350 10.47 -29.21 16.98
CA GLY A 350 11.88 -29.35 17.25
C GLY A 350 12.79 -28.56 16.29
N TRP A 351 14.08 -28.67 16.52
CA TRP A 351 15.14 -27.92 15.84
C TRP A 351 15.58 -28.59 14.54
N ARG A 352 15.59 -27.84 13.46
CA ARG A 352 15.96 -28.31 12.10
C ARG A 352 17.44 -28.08 11.74
N GLY A 353 18.18 -27.44 12.62
CA GLY A 353 19.57 -27.07 12.38
C GLY A 353 19.75 -25.58 12.01
N PRO A 354 21.01 -25.16 11.82
CA PRO A 354 21.35 -23.80 11.42
C PRO A 354 20.84 -23.49 10.00
N VAL A 355 20.73 -22.20 9.69
CA VAL A 355 20.39 -21.72 8.33
C VAL A 355 21.49 -22.11 7.35
N GLU A 356 22.76 -21.95 7.77
CA GLU A 356 23.96 -22.33 7.02
C GLU A 356 25.15 -22.49 7.98
N HIS A 357 26.20 -23.14 7.51
CA HIS A 357 27.48 -23.26 8.23
C HIS A 357 28.61 -22.64 7.41
N LEU A 358 29.32 -21.69 7.98
CA LEU A 358 30.43 -20.96 7.36
C LEU A 358 31.77 -21.52 7.86
N GLU A 359 32.47 -22.28 7.02
CA GLU A 359 33.72 -22.93 7.41
C GLU A 359 34.89 -21.94 7.51
N SER A 360 35.06 -21.07 6.48
CA SER A 360 36.21 -20.20 6.38
C SER A 360 36.03 -18.89 7.17
N LYS A 361 37.16 -18.30 7.61
CA LYS A 361 37.18 -17.00 8.27
C LYS A 361 36.69 -15.89 7.36
N GLU A 362 37.05 -15.97 6.08
CA GLU A 362 36.68 -15.00 5.04
C GLU A 362 35.16 -15.00 4.82
N ALA A 363 34.53 -16.17 4.79
CA ALA A 363 33.07 -16.30 4.66
C ALA A 363 32.34 -15.70 5.87
N ARG A 364 32.86 -15.91 7.08
CA ARG A 364 32.31 -15.34 8.33
C ARG A 364 32.41 -13.81 8.35
N GLU A 365 33.55 -13.26 7.93
CA GLU A 365 33.73 -11.79 7.84
C GLU A 365 32.86 -11.19 6.73
N ALA A 366 32.72 -11.87 5.60
CA ALA A 366 31.82 -11.48 4.51
C ALA A 366 30.36 -11.43 4.99
N PHE A 367 29.89 -12.49 5.66
CA PHE A 367 28.54 -12.53 6.24
C PHE A 367 28.26 -11.32 7.15
N LEU A 368 29.17 -11.00 8.06
CA LEU A 368 28.98 -9.87 9.00
C LEU A 368 28.96 -8.52 8.27
N ARG A 369 29.78 -8.34 7.23
CA ARG A 369 29.82 -7.13 6.43
C ARG A 369 28.57 -6.98 5.55
N ASP A 370 28.11 -8.08 4.93
CA ASP A 370 27.04 -8.08 3.93
C ASP A 370 25.64 -8.12 4.60
N ASN A 371 25.57 -8.37 5.91
CA ASN A 371 24.36 -8.31 6.73
C ASN A 371 24.47 -7.24 7.83
N PRO A 372 24.54 -5.95 7.48
CA PRO A 372 24.55 -4.88 8.46
C PRO A 372 23.23 -4.87 9.23
N VAL A 373 23.27 -4.59 10.53
CA VAL A 373 22.09 -4.45 11.37
C VAL A 373 21.91 -2.98 11.72
N ASP A 374 20.72 -2.45 11.47
CA ASP A 374 20.36 -1.09 11.86
C ASP A 374 20.00 -1.06 13.35
N ALA A 375 20.53 -0.06 14.07
CA ALA A 375 20.21 0.15 15.48
C ALA A 375 18.69 0.37 15.70
N ALA A 376 17.98 0.96 14.76
CA ALA A 376 16.53 1.14 14.82
C ALA A 376 15.78 -0.20 14.74
N ALA A 377 16.29 -1.18 13.99
CA ALA A 377 15.71 -2.52 13.90
C ALA A 377 15.82 -3.31 15.21
N MET A 378 16.75 -2.94 16.10
CA MET A 378 16.92 -3.57 17.41
C MET A 378 15.86 -3.16 18.44
N GLN A 379 15.07 -2.12 18.17
CA GLN A 379 14.00 -1.66 19.08
C GLN A 379 12.74 -2.52 19.01
N HIS A 380 12.62 -3.35 17.99
CA HIS A 380 11.44 -4.21 17.77
C HIS A 380 11.83 -5.67 18.06
N GLU A 381 10.86 -6.48 18.48
CA GLU A 381 10.99 -7.94 18.63
C GLU A 381 11.31 -8.67 17.31
N GLY A 382 12.12 -8.02 16.47
CA GLY A 382 12.53 -8.49 15.16
C GLY A 382 13.52 -9.66 15.26
N TRP A 383 13.47 -10.52 14.28
CA TRP A 383 14.40 -11.61 14.12
C TRP A 383 15.57 -11.16 13.25
N ILE A 384 16.77 -11.58 13.68
CA ILE A 384 18.00 -11.36 12.93
C ILE A 384 18.74 -12.68 12.71
N LYS A 385 19.55 -12.72 11.65
CA LYS A 385 20.54 -13.79 11.47
C LYS A 385 21.80 -13.44 12.23
N VAL A 386 22.30 -14.37 13.05
CA VAL A 386 23.52 -14.21 13.83
C VAL A 386 24.51 -15.29 13.51
N LEU A 387 25.81 -14.93 13.53
CA LEU A 387 26.91 -15.85 13.38
C LEU A 387 27.38 -16.34 14.77
N VAL A 388 27.34 -17.64 14.99
CA VAL A 388 27.87 -18.28 16.21
C VAL A 388 29.41 -18.25 16.17
N THR A 389 30.03 -17.64 17.17
CA THR A 389 31.50 -17.48 17.23
C THR A 389 32.15 -18.44 18.22
N ARG A 390 31.51 -18.72 19.34
CA ARG A 390 31.96 -19.65 20.36
C ARG A 390 30.79 -20.35 21.03
N VAL A 391 30.95 -21.62 21.38
CA VAL A 391 29.91 -22.41 22.04
C VAL A 391 30.47 -23.05 23.33
N THR A 392 29.70 -22.97 24.38
CA THR A 392 29.94 -23.67 25.68
C THR A 392 28.70 -24.51 25.99
N ALA A 393 28.75 -25.32 27.06
CA ALA A 393 27.58 -26.03 27.52
C ALA A 393 26.42 -25.07 27.91
N ALA A 394 26.77 -23.91 28.50
CA ALA A 394 25.82 -22.93 29.02
C ALA A 394 25.24 -21.98 27.97
N GLY A 395 25.77 -21.98 26.74
CA GLY A 395 25.26 -21.08 25.69
C GLY A 395 26.26 -20.82 24.58
N ALA A 396 25.89 -19.91 23.67
CA ALA A 396 26.69 -19.53 22.52
C ALA A 396 26.88 -18.02 22.43
N ASP A 397 28.13 -17.59 22.19
CA ASP A 397 28.46 -16.21 21.85
C ASP A 397 28.23 -16.01 20.34
N VAL A 398 27.63 -14.89 19.98
CA VAL A 398 27.25 -14.59 18.59
C VAL A 398 27.68 -13.19 18.16
N ARG A 399 27.76 -12.99 16.83
CA ARG A 399 27.99 -11.69 16.21
C ARG A 399 26.95 -11.44 15.11
N PHE A 400 26.60 -10.16 14.93
CA PHE A 400 25.69 -9.68 13.89
C PHE A 400 26.07 -8.24 13.51
N GLY A 401 26.36 -8.00 12.24
CA GLY A 401 26.95 -6.74 11.81
C GLY A 401 28.21 -6.39 12.63
N SER A 402 28.23 -5.23 13.25
CA SER A 402 29.30 -4.77 14.15
C SER A 402 29.11 -5.14 15.63
N TYR A 403 27.99 -5.77 15.97
CA TYR A 403 27.56 -6.04 17.36
C TYR A 403 27.88 -7.47 17.80
N LYS A 404 27.83 -7.68 19.11
CA LYS A 404 28.00 -8.97 19.76
C LYS A 404 26.82 -9.28 20.69
N GLY A 405 26.60 -10.54 20.98
CA GLY A 405 25.56 -10.97 21.91
C GLY A 405 25.76 -12.42 22.36
N ARG A 406 24.86 -12.87 23.22
CA ARG A 406 24.87 -14.20 23.80
C ARG A 406 23.48 -14.84 23.74
N MET A 407 23.45 -16.11 23.43
CA MET A 407 22.29 -16.98 23.54
C MET A 407 22.55 -18.01 24.64
N ASP A 408 21.79 -17.96 25.73
CA ASP A 408 21.90 -18.91 26.82
C ASP A 408 21.17 -20.22 26.51
N VAL A 409 21.63 -21.34 27.10
CA VAL A 409 21.08 -22.69 26.84
C VAL A 409 19.60 -22.79 27.20
N GLU A 410 19.10 -21.99 28.15
CA GLU A 410 17.69 -21.88 28.50
C GLU A 410 16.83 -21.53 27.28
N THR A 411 17.31 -20.66 26.41
CA THR A 411 16.61 -20.29 25.16
C THR A 411 16.61 -21.42 24.12
N MET A 412 17.46 -22.44 24.31
CA MET A 412 17.65 -23.59 23.43
C MET A 412 16.94 -24.85 23.94
N HIS A 413 16.27 -24.84 25.09
CA HIS A 413 15.62 -26.02 25.68
C HIS A 413 14.66 -26.74 24.71
N TRP A 414 14.05 -26.03 23.79
CA TRP A 414 13.14 -26.55 22.76
C TRP A 414 13.86 -27.13 21.52
N CYS A 415 15.17 -26.93 21.38
CA CYS A 415 15.96 -27.30 20.21
C CYS A 415 16.31 -28.79 20.14
N ARG A 416 15.36 -29.64 20.45
CA ARG A 416 15.48 -31.10 20.34
C ARG A 416 15.34 -31.55 18.89
N THR A 417 15.94 -32.68 18.55
CA THR A 417 15.78 -33.29 17.23
C THR A 417 14.30 -33.64 16.99
N PRO A 418 13.74 -33.30 15.80
CA PRO A 418 12.37 -33.67 15.48
C PRO A 418 12.17 -35.18 15.50
N ASP A 419 11.20 -35.67 16.28
CA ASP A 419 10.78 -37.07 16.30
C ASP A 419 9.24 -37.13 16.26
N PRO A 420 8.64 -37.48 15.11
CA PRO A 420 7.19 -37.55 14.98
C PRO A 420 6.55 -38.72 15.72
N THR A 421 7.35 -39.68 16.22
CA THR A 421 6.84 -40.86 16.95
C THR A 421 6.69 -40.63 18.44
N VAL A 422 7.28 -39.55 18.97
CA VAL A 422 7.27 -39.25 20.39
C VAL A 422 6.48 -37.94 20.64
N VAL A 423 5.57 -38.00 21.60
CA VAL A 423 4.86 -36.80 22.08
C VAL A 423 5.89 -35.81 22.63
N THR A 424 5.79 -34.57 22.20
CA THR A 424 6.77 -33.51 22.48
C THR A 424 7.11 -33.36 23.98
N ASP A 425 6.12 -33.52 24.86
CA ASP A 425 6.29 -33.31 26.30
C ASP A 425 7.16 -34.42 26.95
N TYR A 426 7.34 -35.55 26.29
CA TYR A 426 8.19 -36.65 26.76
C TYR A 426 9.64 -36.57 26.23
N VAL A 427 9.92 -35.65 25.33
CA VAL A 427 11.31 -35.46 24.81
C VAL A 427 12.08 -34.54 25.77
N PRO A 428 13.23 -34.99 26.33
CA PRO A 428 14.00 -34.16 27.26
C PRO A 428 14.43 -32.85 26.67
N ALA A 429 14.33 -31.78 27.48
CA ALA A 429 14.86 -30.46 27.10
C ALA A 429 16.38 -30.52 26.86
N VAL A 430 16.87 -29.78 25.89
CA VAL A 430 18.29 -29.60 25.65
C VAL A 430 18.94 -28.90 26.86
N LYS A 431 20.06 -29.43 27.35
CA LYS A 431 20.83 -28.90 28.49
C LYS A 431 22.24 -28.47 28.13
N ASP A 432 22.67 -28.70 26.92
CA ASP A 432 24.01 -28.40 26.43
C ASP A 432 23.93 -27.76 25.04
N ALA A 433 24.29 -26.48 24.93
CA ALA A 433 24.22 -25.72 23.68
C ALA A 433 25.10 -26.28 22.56
N ARG A 434 26.15 -27.07 22.90
CA ARG A 434 27.04 -27.73 21.93
C ARG A 434 26.34 -28.81 21.10
N THR A 435 25.19 -29.31 21.58
CA THR A 435 24.37 -30.26 20.84
C THR A 435 23.44 -29.58 19.82
N VAL A 436 23.29 -28.24 19.90
CA VAL A 436 22.37 -27.46 19.06
C VAL A 436 23.11 -26.72 17.97
N VAL A 437 24.22 -26.04 18.30
CA VAL A 437 24.96 -25.16 17.39
C VAL A 437 26.47 -25.36 17.53
N LYS A 438 27.20 -24.95 16.47
CA LYS A 438 28.65 -24.98 16.40
C LYS A 438 29.18 -23.60 15.98
N ALA A 439 30.46 -23.32 16.33
CA ALA A 439 31.12 -22.11 15.85
C ALA A 439 31.20 -22.11 14.32
N GLY A 440 30.70 -21.05 13.69
CA GLY A 440 30.53 -20.93 12.23
C GLY A 440 29.10 -21.10 11.76
N ASP A 441 28.20 -21.57 12.61
CA ASP A 441 26.77 -21.65 12.25
C ASP A 441 26.14 -20.25 12.18
N VAL A 442 25.29 -20.03 11.19
CA VAL A 442 24.37 -18.90 11.09
C VAL A 442 23.00 -19.37 11.52
N VAL A 443 22.42 -18.73 12.50
CA VAL A 443 21.11 -19.07 13.04
C VAL A 443 20.22 -17.84 13.13
N TRP A 444 18.91 -18.05 13.13
CA TRP A 444 17.97 -17.00 13.52
C TRP A 444 18.01 -16.79 15.03
N ALA A 445 17.94 -15.53 15.44
CA ALA A 445 17.84 -15.14 16.83
C ALA A 445 16.85 -13.98 17.00
N GLN A 446 16.24 -13.89 18.16
CA GLN A 446 15.35 -12.82 18.57
C GLN A 446 15.97 -12.05 19.73
N PHE A 447 15.88 -10.73 19.73
CA PHE A 447 16.33 -9.91 20.84
C PHE A 447 15.49 -10.19 22.08
N MET A 448 16.15 -10.45 23.20
CA MET A 448 15.52 -10.51 24.52
C MET A 448 15.59 -9.13 25.16
N LEU A 449 14.46 -8.46 25.27
CA LEU A 449 14.35 -7.19 25.96
C LEU A 449 14.46 -7.41 27.48
N PRO A 450 15.20 -6.57 28.22
CA PRO A 450 15.40 -6.75 29.66
C PRO A 450 14.10 -6.71 30.50
N ASP A 451 13.09 -5.98 30.01
CA ASP A 451 11.74 -5.90 30.57
C ASP A 451 10.72 -5.70 29.47
N ALA A 452 9.58 -6.39 29.55
CA ALA A 452 8.46 -6.19 28.64
C ALA A 452 7.96 -4.73 28.74
N GLY A 453 8.24 -3.94 27.69
CA GLY A 453 7.83 -2.53 27.58
C GLY A 453 8.95 -1.49 27.59
N LYS A 454 10.21 -1.86 27.77
CA LYS A 454 11.35 -0.96 27.54
C LYS A 454 11.87 -1.14 26.11
N SER A 455 11.80 -0.10 25.31
CA SER A 455 12.51 -0.04 24.03
C SER A 455 14.01 0.24 24.27
N PHE A 456 14.90 -0.35 23.46
CA PHE A 456 16.27 0.12 23.39
C PHE A 456 16.26 1.59 22.90
N ASP A 457 17.00 2.45 23.62
CA ASP A 457 17.33 3.75 23.06
C ASP A 457 18.43 3.54 22.01
N ALA A 458 18.06 3.69 20.72
CA ALA A 458 18.98 3.53 19.60
C ALA A 458 20.23 4.43 19.74
N ALA A 459 20.11 5.57 20.42
CA ALA A 459 21.23 6.48 20.68
C ALA A 459 22.23 5.94 21.73
N SER A 460 21.80 4.98 22.57
CA SER A 460 22.65 4.37 23.62
C SER A 460 23.35 3.08 23.16
N VAL A 461 23.03 2.55 21.99
CA VAL A 461 23.61 1.31 21.47
C VAL A 461 24.99 1.57 20.85
N THR A 462 26.00 0.88 21.35
CA THR A 462 27.38 0.91 20.84
C THR A 462 27.82 -0.49 20.39
N PRO A 463 28.89 -0.63 19.58
CA PRO A 463 29.43 -1.94 19.20
C PRO A 463 29.86 -2.82 20.40
N ASP A 464 30.10 -2.21 21.55
CA ASP A 464 30.48 -2.93 22.80
C ASP A 464 29.28 -3.36 23.64
N THR A 465 28.05 -2.98 23.23
CA THR A 465 26.84 -3.42 23.92
C THR A 465 26.70 -4.94 23.80
N ASP A 466 26.55 -5.65 24.93
CA ASP A 466 26.24 -7.07 24.95
C ASP A 466 24.73 -7.30 24.90
N PHE A 467 24.27 -8.00 23.85
CA PHE A 467 22.88 -8.30 23.67
C PHE A 467 22.53 -9.71 24.14
N SER A 468 21.45 -9.82 24.90
CA SER A 468 20.82 -11.11 25.18
C SER A 468 19.88 -11.49 24.05
N LEU A 469 20.05 -12.71 23.52
CA LEU A 469 19.31 -13.22 22.38
C LEU A 469 18.72 -14.60 22.66
N ALA A 470 17.55 -14.87 22.13
CA ALA A 470 16.95 -16.20 22.11
C ALA A 470 17.13 -16.83 20.73
N ILE A 471 17.52 -18.13 20.70
CA ILE A 471 17.55 -18.86 19.42
C ILE A 471 16.14 -18.96 18.85
N ALA A 472 16.02 -18.74 17.55
CA ALA A 472 14.76 -18.77 16.84
C ALA A 472 14.86 -19.67 15.58
N GLN A 473 13.72 -20.06 15.05
CA GLN A 473 13.61 -20.85 13.85
C GLN A 473 12.42 -20.36 13.03
N TYR A 474 12.68 -20.01 11.78
CA TYR A 474 11.66 -19.49 10.90
C TYR A 474 10.56 -20.54 10.65
N PRO A 475 9.27 -20.20 10.80
CA PRO A 475 8.19 -21.15 10.60
C PRO A 475 8.08 -21.60 9.13
N GLU A 476 8.11 -22.92 8.88
CA GLU A 476 7.76 -23.51 7.58
C GLU A 476 6.25 -23.70 7.45
N VAL A 477 5.59 -24.00 8.58
CA VAL A 477 4.13 -24.10 8.60
C VAL A 477 3.52 -22.73 8.45
N GLN A 478 2.42 -22.69 7.73
CA GLN A 478 1.63 -21.49 7.49
C GLN A 478 0.24 -21.65 8.10
N GLY A 479 -0.43 -20.55 8.34
CA GLY A 479 -1.78 -20.53 8.90
C GLY A 479 -2.57 -19.33 8.38
N ALA A 480 -3.80 -19.23 8.81
CA ALA A 480 -4.65 -18.08 8.59
C ALA A 480 -5.50 -17.80 9.83
N LEU A 481 -5.92 -16.56 9.99
CA LEU A 481 -6.86 -16.13 11.00
C LEU A 481 -7.91 -15.22 10.38
N VAL A 482 -9.17 -15.45 10.69
CA VAL A 482 -10.30 -14.62 10.28
C VAL A 482 -11.14 -14.31 11.51
N SER A 483 -11.53 -13.06 11.67
CA SER A 483 -12.47 -12.61 12.70
C SER A 483 -13.62 -11.85 12.04
N ILE A 484 -14.85 -12.30 12.26
CA ILE A 484 -16.07 -11.72 11.72
C ILE A 484 -16.99 -11.33 12.88
N GLU A 485 -17.56 -10.14 12.80
CA GLU A 485 -18.63 -9.68 13.70
C GLU A 485 -19.94 -10.37 13.28
N PRO A 486 -20.51 -11.23 14.12
CA PRO A 486 -21.60 -12.12 13.67
C PRO A 486 -22.91 -11.37 13.34
N GLN A 487 -23.12 -10.18 13.91
CA GLN A 487 -24.32 -9.37 13.68
C GLN A 487 -24.31 -8.65 12.33
N THR A 488 -23.14 -8.27 11.83
CA THR A 488 -23.03 -7.44 10.62
C THR A 488 -22.35 -8.15 9.45
N GLY A 489 -21.62 -9.23 9.72
CA GLY A 489 -20.73 -9.87 8.74
C GLY A 489 -19.40 -9.14 8.55
N ASP A 490 -19.14 -8.08 9.31
CA ASP A 490 -17.92 -7.30 9.19
C ASP A 490 -16.68 -8.15 9.49
N VAL A 491 -15.81 -8.24 8.49
CA VAL A 491 -14.49 -8.87 8.67
C VAL A 491 -13.59 -7.86 9.38
N VAL A 492 -13.51 -7.95 10.70
CA VAL A 492 -12.74 -7.00 11.51
C VAL A 492 -11.24 -7.30 11.52
N ALA A 493 -10.84 -8.53 11.22
CA ALA A 493 -9.45 -8.91 11.01
C ALA A 493 -9.31 -10.10 10.05
N LEU A 494 -8.24 -10.06 9.24
CA LEU A 494 -7.92 -11.14 8.30
C LEU A 494 -6.40 -11.23 8.12
N VAL A 495 -5.84 -12.42 8.38
CA VAL A 495 -4.40 -12.69 8.25
C VAL A 495 -4.21 -13.95 7.41
N GLY A 496 -3.42 -13.86 6.35
CA GLY A 496 -3.24 -14.93 5.37
C GLY A 496 -1.95 -15.74 5.52
N GLY A 497 -1.09 -15.43 6.48
CA GLY A 497 0.20 -16.12 6.66
C GLY A 497 1.08 -15.52 7.75
N TYR A 498 2.31 -16.00 7.84
CA TYR A 498 3.31 -15.51 8.80
C TYR A 498 3.85 -14.12 8.45
N SER A 499 4.22 -13.91 7.19
CA SER A 499 4.77 -12.66 6.66
C SER A 499 4.23 -12.41 5.26
N PHE A 500 3.66 -11.22 5.04
CA PHE A 500 3.14 -10.82 3.72
C PHE A 500 4.27 -10.60 2.71
N ALA A 501 5.42 -10.10 3.17
CA ALA A 501 6.59 -9.88 2.33
C ALA A 501 7.13 -11.20 1.74
N ASP A 502 7.05 -12.30 2.50
CA ASP A 502 7.52 -13.61 2.04
C ASP A 502 6.49 -14.35 1.19
N SER A 503 5.20 -14.15 1.47
CA SER A 503 4.12 -14.81 0.75
C SER A 503 2.86 -13.97 0.74
N GLN A 504 2.51 -13.45 -0.44
CA GLN A 504 1.26 -12.70 -0.65
C GLN A 504 0.04 -13.63 -0.79
N TYR A 505 0.24 -14.96 -0.87
CA TYR A 505 -0.84 -15.93 -0.96
C TYR A 505 -1.72 -15.86 0.30
N ASN A 506 -2.96 -15.42 0.14
CA ASN A 506 -3.90 -15.23 1.23
C ASN A 506 -4.60 -16.53 1.59
N ARG A 507 -4.09 -17.24 2.60
CA ARG A 507 -4.64 -18.54 3.01
C ARG A 507 -6.02 -18.43 3.68
N ALA A 508 -6.39 -17.26 4.15
CA ALA A 508 -7.71 -17.03 4.72
C ALA A 508 -8.83 -17.14 3.67
N VAL A 509 -8.52 -16.78 2.41
CA VAL A 509 -9.48 -16.72 1.30
C VAL A 509 -9.20 -17.77 0.23
N GLN A 510 -7.91 -17.89 -0.19
CA GLN A 510 -7.52 -18.67 -1.35
C GLN A 510 -7.26 -20.15 -1.04
N ALA A 511 -6.84 -20.50 0.19
CA ALA A 511 -6.59 -21.87 0.56
C ALA A 511 -7.90 -22.60 0.88
N LYS A 512 -8.33 -23.46 -0.01
CA LYS A 512 -9.44 -24.39 0.25
C LYS A 512 -8.86 -25.67 0.86
N ARG A 513 -9.26 -25.95 2.09
CA ARG A 513 -8.79 -27.13 2.87
C ARG A 513 -9.97 -27.84 3.51
N GLN A 514 -9.81 -29.13 3.78
CA GLN A 514 -10.79 -29.92 4.51
C GLN A 514 -10.90 -29.41 5.95
N PRO A 515 -12.09 -28.94 6.39
CA PRO A 515 -12.30 -28.44 7.74
C PRO A 515 -12.22 -29.55 8.79
N GLY A 516 -12.33 -30.81 8.38
CA GLY A 516 -12.34 -31.91 9.31
C GLY A 516 -13.46 -31.78 10.33
N SER A 517 -13.15 -32.00 11.62
CA SER A 517 -14.13 -31.92 12.70
C SER A 517 -14.80 -30.55 12.89
N ALA A 518 -14.27 -29.48 12.31
CA ALA A 518 -14.97 -28.19 12.30
C ALA A 518 -16.24 -28.22 11.42
N PHE A 519 -16.44 -29.24 10.62
CA PHE A 519 -17.69 -29.46 9.87
C PHE A 519 -18.80 -30.11 10.72
N LYS A 520 -18.46 -30.75 11.84
CA LYS A 520 -19.44 -31.48 12.70
C LYS A 520 -20.59 -30.62 13.19
N PRO A 521 -20.42 -29.34 13.61
CA PRO A 521 -21.57 -28.52 14.02
C PRO A 521 -22.64 -28.42 12.92
N ILE A 522 -22.29 -28.49 11.64
CA ILE A 522 -23.24 -28.48 10.52
C ILE A 522 -24.06 -29.79 10.55
N VAL A 523 -23.41 -30.93 10.72
CA VAL A 523 -24.07 -32.23 10.80
C VAL A 523 -25.00 -32.28 12.03
N TYR A 524 -24.55 -31.80 13.17
CA TYR A 524 -25.32 -31.82 14.41
C TYR A 524 -26.50 -30.84 14.39
N SER A 525 -26.35 -29.66 13.78
CA SER A 525 -27.45 -28.74 13.56
C SER A 525 -28.54 -29.36 12.65
N THR A 526 -28.13 -30.13 11.64
CA THR A 526 -29.03 -30.88 10.77
C THR A 526 -29.76 -31.97 11.57
N ALA A 527 -29.05 -32.69 12.44
CA ALA A 527 -29.63 -33.73 13.29
C ALA A 527 -30.68 -33.18 14.23
N LEU A 528 -30.49 -32.00 14.84
CA LEU A 528 -31.48 -31.35 15.71
C LEU A 528 -32.80 -31.10 14.98
N ASP A 529 -32.77 -30.68 13.72
CA ASP A 529 -33.97 -30.46 12.91
C ASP A 529 -34.61 -31.79 12.44
N ASN A 530 -33.87 -32.89 12.51
CA ASN A 530 -34.35 -34.22 12.19
C ASN A 530 -34.73 -35.07 13.45
N GLY A 531 -35.11 -34.41 14.53
CA GLY A 531 -35.67 -35.04 15.73
C GLY A 531 -34.66 -35.48 16.79
N TYR A 532 -33.37 -35.25 16.57
CA TYR A 532 -32.38 -35.47 17.62
C TYR A 532 -32.43 -34.37 18.68
N THR A 533 -32.01 -34.71 19.88
CA THR A 533 -31.84 -33.79 21.01
C THR A 533 -30.44 -33.96 21.59
N PRO A 534 -29.91 -33.03 22.38
CA PRO A 534 -28.64 -33.21 23.09
C PRO A 534 -28.57 -34.48 23.98
N ALA A 535 -29.72 -35.01 24.40
CA ALA A 535 -29.86 -36.23 25.18
C ALA A 535 -30.05 -37.51 24.36
N SER A 536 -30.21 -37.40 23.05
CA SER A 536 -30.33 -38.58 22.17
C SER A 536 -29.05 -39.43 22.25
N THR A 537 -29.23 -40.74 22.31
CA THR A 537 -28.13 -41.70 22.40
C THR A 537 -27.76 -42.22 21.03
N VAL A 538 -26.48 -42.17 20.70
CA VAL A 538 -25.87 -42.69 19.46
C VAL A 538 -24.82 -43.72 19.84
N LEU A 539 -24.77 -44.85 19.11
CA LEU A 539 -23.82 -45.92 19.42
C LEU A 539 -22.41 -45.58 18.87
N ASP A 540 -21.43 -45.49 19.76
CA ASP A 540 -20.00 -45.38 19.43
C ASP A 540 -19.38 -46.79 19.41
N ALA A 541 -19.45 -47.45 18.26
CA ALA A 541 -18.99 -48.82 18.04
C ALA A 541 -18.38 -48.95 16.63
N PRO A 542 -17.62 -50.00 16.33
CA PRO A 542 -17.05 -50.22 15.00
C PRO A 542 -18.06 -50.02 13.89
N PHE A 543 -17.61 -49.35 12.82
CA PHE A 543 -18.43 -49.07 11.66
C PHE A 543 -17.71 -49.53 10.41
N VAL A 544 -18.42 -50.24 9.57
CA VAL A 544 -17.91 -50.71 8.27
C VAL A 544 -18.91 -50.35 7.20
N TYR A 545 -18.46 -49.62 6.20
CA TYR A 545 -19.28 -49.27 5.03
C TYR A 545 -18.59 -49.83 3.78
N THR A 546 -19.32 -50.58 2.98
CA THR A 546 -18.87 -51.05 1.69
C THR A 546 -19.67 -50.34 0.62
N ASP A 547 -19.02 -49.67 -0.27
CA ASP A 547 -19.62 -49.00 -1.42
C ASP A 547 -19.95 -50.07 -2.48
N ASP A 548 -21.24 -50.27 -2.76
CA ASP A 548 -21.73 -51.27 -3.70
C ASP A 548 -21.25 -51.04 -5.14
N ALA A 549 -20.95 -49.80 -5.50
CA ALA A 549 -20.52 -49.44 -6.87
C ALA A 549 -19.03 -49.71 -7.09
N THR A 550 -18.20 -49.52 -6.06
CA THR A 550 -16.72 -49.62 -6.16
C THR A 550 -16.14 -50.83 -5.43
N ALA A 551 -16.97 -51.54 -4.65
CA ALA A 551 -16.56 -52.63 -3.73
C ALA A 551 -15.47 -52.21 -2.72
N LYS A 552 -15.25 -50.90 -2.52
CA LYS A 552 -14.32 -50.41 -1.54
C LYS A 552 -14.92 -50.40 -0.16
N THR A 553 -14.18 -50.94 0.80
CA THR A 553 -14.56 -50.97 2.19
C THR A 553 -13.90 -49.83 2.93
N TRP A 554 -14.72 -48.99 3.61
CA TRP A 554 -14.27 -47.91 4.47
C TRP A 554 -14.51 -48.29 5.94
N ARG A 555 -13.45 -48.14 6.77
CA ARG A 555 -13.46 -48.47 8.19
C ARG A 555 -12.95 -47.26 8.97
N PRO A 556 -13.81 -46.27 9.23
CA PRO A 556 -13.43 -45.12 10.06
C PRO A 556 -13.28 -45.52 11.53
N GLU A 557 -12.40 -44.76 12.20
CA GLU A 557 -12.15 -44.93 13.64
C GLU A 557 -12.24 -43.57 14.36
N ASN A 558 -12.42 -43.61 15.66
CA ASN A 558 -12.21 -42.46 16.52
C ASN A 558 -10.71 -42.14 16.58
N PHE A 559 -10.37 -40.87 16.81
CA PHE A 559 -8.96 -40.46 16.95
C PHE A 559 -8.21 -41.21 18.04
N SER A 560 -8.90 -41.60 19.13
CA SER A 560 -8.35 -42.42 20.22
C SER A 560 -8.15 -43.90 19.87
N GLY A 561 -8.72 -44.39 18.76
CA GLY A 561 -8.77 -45.82 18.45
C GLY A 561 -9.76 -46.59 19.30
N GLU A 562 -10.45 -45.96 20.26
CA GLU A 562 -11.34 -46.62 21.24
C GLU A 562 -12.81 -46.46 20.87
N PHE A 563 -13.66 -47.32 21.43
CA PHE A 563 -15.12 -47.33 21.29
C PHE A 563 -15.76 -47.15 22.66
N TYR A 564 -16.77 -46.29 22.76
CA TYR A 564 -17.35 -45.86 24.03
C TYR A 564 -18.79 -46.33 24.23
N GLY A 565 -19.36 -47.11 23.32
CA GLY A 565 -20.73 -47.62 23.41
C GLY A 565 -21.82 -46.54 23.28
N PRO A 566 -22.96 -46.71 23.96
CA PRO A 566 -24.04 -45.73 23.94
C PRO A 566 -23.57 -44.38 24.45
N THR A 567 -23.54 -43.37 23.57
CA THR A 567 -22.98 -42.04 23.84
C THR A 567 -24.05 -40.98 23.58
N LEU A 568 -24.22 -40.02 24.50
CA LEU A 568 -25.13 -38.90 24.29
C LEU A 568 -24.64 -38.01 23.13
N LEU A 569 -25.56 -37.48 22.33
CA LEU A 569 -25.29 -36.60 21.20
C LEU A 569 -24.38 -35.42 21.62
N ARG A 570 -24.70 -34.77 22.77
CA ARG A 570 -23.85 -33.70 23.33
C ARG A 570 -22.40 -34.15 23.57
N THR A 571 -22.22 -35.34 24.18
CA THR A 571 -20.90 -35.90 24.47
C THR A 571 -20.15 -36.23 23.18
N ALA A 572 -20.87 -36.77 22.20
CA ALA A 572 -20.31 -37.12 20.90
C ALA A 572 -19.74 -35.87 20.17
N LEU A 573 -20.45 -34.74 20.24
CA LEU A 573 -19.93 -33.47 19.69
C LEU A 573 -18.76 -32.94 20.53
N VAL A 574 -18.93 -32.84 21.85
CA VAL A 574 -17.93 -32.28 22.79
C VAL A 574 -16.59 -33.03 22.67
N LYS A 575 -16.65 -34.36 22.61
CA LYS A 575 -15.46 -35.23 22.48
C LYS A 575 -15.10 -35.56 21.04
N SER A 576 -15.79 -34.92 20.07
CA SER A 576 -15.53 -35.06 18.62
C SER A 576 -15.51 -36.53 18.13
N ARG A 577 -16.49 -37.36 18.55
CA ARG A 577 -16.59 -38.78 18.20
C ARG A 577 -16.94 -38.97 16.71
N ASN A 578 -16.02 -39.59 15.95
CA ASN A 578 -16.20 -39.79 14.51
C ASN A 578 -17.34 -40.76 14.21
N LEU A 579 -17.37 -41.90 14.91
CA LEU A 579 -18.32 -42.97 14.64
C LEU A 579 -19.76 -42.58 14.94
N CYS A 580 -19.99 -41.81 16.03
CA CYS A 580 -21.30 -41.21 16.30
C CYS A 580 -21.73 -40.25 15.18
N THR A 581 -20.81 -39.38 14.72
CA THR A 581 -21.10 -38.41 13.64
C THR A 581 -21.48 -39.10 12.34
N ILE A 582 -20.77 -40.18 11.96
CA ILE A 582 -21.07 -40.96 10.76
C ILE A 582 -22.44 -41.63 10.85
N ARG A 583 -22.78 -42.21 12.00
CA ARG A 583 -24.11 -42.85 12.23
C ARG A 583 -25.26 -41.86 12.17
N ILE A 584 -25.08 -40.64 12.76
CA ILE A 584 -26.02 -39.56 12.62
C ILE A 584 -26.18 -39.20 11.13
N ALA A 585 -25.09 -39.03 10.41
CA ALA A 585 -25.12 -38.66 8.99
C ALA A 585 -25.76 -39.73 8.11
N GLN A 586 -25.57 -41.03 8.45
CA GLN A 586 -26.23 -42.15 7.78
C GLN A 586 -27.76 -42.15 8.02
N ASP A 587 -28.18 -41.80 9.22
CA ASP A 587 -29.60 -41.78 9.61
C ASP A 587 -30.34 -40.59 8.99
N ILE A 588 -29.80 -39.39 9.07
CA ILE A 588 -30.43 -38.16 8.53
C ILE A 588 -30.24 -37.97 7.00
N GLY A 589 -29.28 -38.68 6.43
CA GLY A 589 -28.94 -38.65 4.99
C GLY A 589 -28.01 -37.49 4.60
N ILE A 590 -27.13 -37.75 3.65
CA ILE A 590 -26.17 -36.77 3.09
C ILE A 590 -26.83 -35.56 2.43
N PRO A 591 -27.95 -35.71 1.66
CA PRO A 591 -28.61 -34.55 1.05
C PRO A 591 -29.02 -33.47 2.06
N ALA A 592 -29.55 -33.85 3.22
CA ALA A 592 -29.97 -32.92 4.29
C ALA A 592 -28.75 -32.11 4.84
N ILE A 593 -27.61 -32.80 5.01
CA ILE A 593 -26.36 -32.16 5.46
C ILE A 593 -25.84 -31.19 4.43
N VAL A 594 -25.87 -31.55 3.14
CA VAL A 594 -25.42 -30.70 2.04
C VAL A 594 -26.33 -29.47 1.90
N GLU A 595 -27.64 -29.64 2.03
CA GLU A 595 -28.60 -28.53 2.03
C GLU A 595 -28.31 -27.54 3.16
N ARG A 596 -28.07 -28.04 4.37
CA ARG A 596 -27.68 -27.24 5.54
C ARG A 596 -26.37 -26.51 5.28
N ALA A 597 -25.36 -27.18 4.75
CA ALA A 597 -24.08 -26.57 4.43
C ALA A 597 -24.22 -25.42 3.41
N LYS A 598 -25.08 -25.60 2.40
CA LYS A 598 -25.41 -24.54 1.43
C LYS A 598 -26.16 -23.38 2.06
N ALA A 599 -27.13 -23.63 2.91
CA ALA A 599 -27.85 -22.58 3.65
C ALA A 599 -26.90 -21.75 4.52
N LEU A 600 -25.88 -22.38 5.06
CA LEU A 600 -24.79 -21.74 5.82
C LEU A 600 -23.74 -21.04 4.90
N GLY A 601 -23.93 -21.03 3.58
CA GLY A 601 -23.06 -20.33 2.62
C GLY A 601 -21.82 -21.10 2.19
N LEU A 602 -21.71 -22.39 2.50
CA LEU A 602 -20.61 -23.19 2.02
C LEU A 602 -20.83 -23.63 0.58
N GLU A 603 -19.81 -23.45 -0.25
CA GLU A 603 -19.85 -23.83 -1.67
C GLU A 603 -19.17 -25.19 -1.87
N GLY A 604 -19.77 -26.00 -2.76
CA GLY A 604 -19.23 -27.30 -3.14
C GLY A 604 -17.97 -27.23 -4.02
N PRO A 605 -17.56 -28.38 -4.57
CA PRO A 605 -18.33 -29.62 -4.65
C PRO A 605 -18.37 -30.42 -3.34
N PHE A 606 -19.54 -30.91 -2.96
CA PHE A 606 -19.71 -31.78 -1.81
C PHE A 606 -19.64 -33.26 -2.26
N PRO A 607 -18.83 -34.10 -1.61
CA PRO A 607 -18.90 -35.54 -1.80
C PRO A 607 -20.29 -36.08 -1.41
N PHE A 608 -20.85 -37.00 -2.21
CA PHE A 608 -22.14 -37.66 -1.90
C PHE A 608 -21.94 -38.97 -1.14
N ASP A 609 -20.94 -39.01 -0.27
CA ASP A 609 -20.66 -40.13 0.60
C ASP A 609 -20.53 -39.71 2.07
N LEU A 610 -20.49 -40.69 2.99
CA LEU A 610 -20.46 -40.43 4.43
C LEU A 610 -19.22 -39.66 4.90
N SER A 611 -18.16 -39.54 4.07
CA SER A 611 -16.96 -38.76 4.46
C SER A 611 -17.23 -37.28 4.61
N VAL A 612 -18.28 -36.75 3.94
CA VAL A 612 -18.66 -35.34 4.09
C VAL A 612 -18.98 -34.99 5.55
N SER A 613 -19.53 -35.95 6.32
CA SER A 613 -19.83 -35.75 7.74
C SER A 613 -18.60 -35.49 8.61
N LEU A 614 -17.43 -35.93 8.15
CA LEU A 614 -16.13 -35.67 8.76
C LEU A 614 -15.37 -34.50 8.14
N GLY A 615 -16.04 -33.71 7.28
CA GLY A 615 -15.47 -32.52 6.69
C GLY A 615 -14.47 -32.80 5.57
N SER A 616 -14.78 -33.72 4.65
CA SER A 616 -13.98 -34.01 3.47
C SER A 616 -14.11 -32.93 2.37
N VAL A 617 -15.11 -32.04 2.45
CA VAL A 617 -15.27 -30.91 1.55
C VAL A 617 -14.17 -29.86 1.76
N ALA A 618 -13.68 -29.26 0.67
CA ALA A 618 -12.64 -28.23 0.75
C ALA A 618 -13.29 -26.82 0.82
N VAL A 619 -13.06 -26.10 1.91
CA VAL A 619 -13.58 -24.75 2.17
C VAL A 619 -12.46 -23.79 2.58
N SER A 620 -12.66 -22.49 2.38
CA SER A 620 -11.72 -21.49 2.89
C SER A 620 -12.00 -21.17 4.38
N PRO A 621 -11.00 -20.73 5.14
CA PRO A 621 -11.23 -20.24 6.51
C PRO A 621 -12.27 -19.13 6.57
N LEU A 622 -12.30 -18.20 5.61
CA LEU A 622 -13.27 -17.12 5.55
C LEU A 622 -14.70 -17.66 5.42
N ASN A 623 -14.95 -18.58 4.47
CA ASN A 623 -16.29 -19.14 4.25
C ASN A 623 -16.76 -19.96 5.45
N LEU A 624 -15.86 -20.73 6.08
CA LEU A 624 -16.22 -21.50 7.28
C LEU A 624 -16.55 -20.57 8.46
N THR A 625 -15.79 -19.48 8.65
CA THR A 625 -16.07 -18.50 9.71
C THR A 625 -17.40 -17.78 9.45
N GLU A 626 -17.72 -17.45 8.19
CA GLU A 626 -19.02 -16.92 7.81
C GLU A 626 -20.16 -17.88 8.16
N ALA A 627 -20.02 -19.17 7.85
CA ALA A 627 -21.02 -20.18 8.19
C ALA A 627 -21.30 -20.24 9.70
N TYR A 628 -20.28 -20.03 10.52
CA TYR A 628 -20.39 -20.05 11.96
C TYR A 628 -21.10 -18.80 12.54
N THR A 629 -21.23 -17.71 11.80
CA THR A 629 -22.00 -16.54 12.26
C THR A 629 -23.43 -16.91 12.59
N ALA A 630 -24.04 -17.85 11.84
CA ALA A 630 -25.40 -18.31 12.09
C ALA A 630 -25.59 -18.97 13.48
N PHE A 631 -24.58 -19.67 13.98
CA PHE A 631 -24.63 -20.24 15.32
C PHE A 631 -24.49 -19.18 16.42
N ALA A 632 -23.78 -18.08 16.13
CA ALA A 632 -23.55 -17.00 17.08
C ALA A 632 -24.63 -15.91 17.04
N HIS A 633 -25.49 -15.90 16.00
CA HIS A 633 -26.46 -14.85 15.76
C HIS A 633 -27.86 -15.43 15.43
N GLU A 634 -28.45 -16.14 16.39
CA GLU A 634 -29.85 -16.59 16.37
C GLU A 634 -30.28 -17.31 15.06
N GLY A 635 -29.34 -17.97 14.37
CA GLY A 635 -29.59 -18.68 13.13
C GLY A 635 -29.45 -17.83 11.85
N LEU A 636 -29.19 -16.55 12.00
CA LEU A 636 -28.93 -15.65 10.88
C LEU A 636 -27.47 -15.73 10.43
N ARG A 637 -27.21 -16.18 9.22
CA ARG A 637 -25.92 -16.11 8.58
C ARG A 637 -25.68 -14.67 8.10
N ALA A 638 -24.66 -14.03 8.62
CA ALA A 638 -24.21 -12.73 8.13
C ALA A 638 -23.16 -12.92 7.02
N GLN A 639 -23.47 -12.45 5.81
CA GLN A 639 -22.53 -12.49 4.69
C GLN A 639 -21.31 -11.63 5.02
N HIS A 640 -20.11 -12.16 4.81
CA HIS A 640 -18.89 -11.44 5.12
C HIS A 640 -18.75 -10.15 4.31
N ARG A 641 -18.47 -9.05 5.00
CA ARG A 641 -18.33 -7.70 4.45
C ARG A 641 -16.96 -7.13 4.80
N MET A 642 -16.15 -6.82 3.79
CA MET A 642 -14.84 -6.18 3.97
C MET A 642 -14.87 -4.69 3.65
N ILE A 643 -15.65 -4.30 2.63
CA ILE A 643 -15.83 -2.93 2.17
C ILE A 643 -17.19 -2.44 2.66
N THR A 644 -17.24 -1.30 3.34
CA THR A 644 -18.47 -0.70 3.86
C THR A 644 -18.97 0.45 3.00
N GLY A 645 -18.06 1.11 2.25
CA GLY A 645 -18.46 2.18 1.35
C GLY A 645 -17.34 2.60 0.40
N ILE A 646 -17.73 3.20 -0.71
CA ILE A 646 -16.85 3.78 -1.71
C ILE A 646 -17.36 5.18 -2.01
N LYS A 647 -16.48 6.18 -1.98
CA LYS A 647 -16.75 7.54 -2.43
C LYS A 647 -15.78 7.94 -3.54
N SER A 648 -16.17 8.93 -4.32
CA SER A 648 -15.30 9.56 -5.31
C SER A 648 -14.20 10.38 -4.64
N ALA A 649 -13.23 10.86 -5.44
CA ALA A 649 -12.21 11.83 -5.01
C ALA A 649 -12.79 13.15 -4.44
N TRP A 650 -14.08 13.39 -4.64
CA TRP A 650 -14.81 14.59 -4.21
C TRP A 650 -15.79 14.28 -3.08
N ASP A 651 -15.61 13.17 -2.38
CA ASP A 651 -16.48 12.68 -1.30
C ASP A 651 -17.92 12.34 -1.70
N GLU A 652 -18.21 12.27 -3.01
CA GLU A 652 -19.53 11.84 -3.48
C GLU A 652 -19.70 10.33 -3.28
N PRO A 653 -20.82 9.86 -2.73
CA PRO A 653 -21.03 8.44 -2.53
C PRO A 653 -21.20 7.71 -3.87
N ILE A 654 -20.40 6.65 -4.09
CA ILE A 654 -20.48 5.75 -5.25
C ILE A 654 -21.23 4.48 -4.87
N ALA A 655 -20.90 3.89 -3.73
CA ALA A 655 -21.53 2.68 -3.21
C ALA A 655 -21.51 2.65 -1.69
N THR A 656 -22.57 2.09 -1.12
CA THR A 656 -22.66 1.74 0.31
C THR A 656 -23.04 0.27 0.41
N PHE A 657 -22.35 -0.48 1.24
CA PHE A 657 -22.59 -1.89 1.42
C PHE A 657 -23.24 -2.11 2.78
N GLU A 658 -24.52 -2.40 2.80
CA GLU A 658 -25.25 -2.72 4.01
C GLU A 658 -25.01 -4.16 4.46
N PRO A 659 -25.11 -4.47 5.77
CA PRO A 659 -25.08 -5.83 6.27
C PRO A 659 -26.14 -6.69 5.62
N GLN A 660 -25.75 -7.86 5.12
CA GLN A 660 -26.68 -8.82 4.53
C GLN A 660 -26.79 -10.06 5.41
N GLN A 661 -27.99 -10.41 5.78
CA GLN A 661 -28.29 -11.54 6.63
C GLN A 661 -29.27 -12.49 5.94
N THR A 662 -29.10 -13.79 6.15
CA THR A 662 -29.99 -14.83 5.61
C THR A 662 -30.27 -15.83 6.72
N GLU A 663 -31.53 -16.19 6.88
CA GLU A 663 -31.92 -17.25 7.83
C GLU A 663 -31.37 -18.60 7.32
N ALA A 664 -30.48 -19.21 8.12
CA ALA A 664 -29.85 -20.50 7.83
C ALA A 664 -30.26 -21.58 8.84
N LEU A 665 -30.65 -21.18 10.04
CA LEU A 665 -31.08 -22.02 11.13
C LEU A 665 -32.28 -21.37 11.85
N THR A 666 -33.09 -22.17 12.53
CA THR A 666 -34.06 -21.61 13.48
C THR A 666 -33.31 -21.05 14.72
N PRO A 667 -33.82 -20.01 15.40
CA PRO A 667 -33.22 -19.48 16.62
C PRO A 667 -33.03 -20.57 17.72
N GLN A 668 -33.97 -21.53 17.83
CA GLN A 668 -33.89 -22.63 18.76
C GLN A 668 -32.72 -23.57 18.47
N ASN A 669 -32.53 -23.93 17.20
CA ASN A 669 -31.41 -24.76 16.75
C ASN A 669 -30.06 -24.03 17.02
N ALA A 670 -29.96 -22.77 16.65
CA ALA A 670 -28.78 -21.95 16.88
C ALA A 670 -28.42 -21.86 18.39
N TYR A 671 -29.41 -21.62 19.24
CA TYR A 671 -29.22 -21.58 20.70
C TYR A 671 -28.67 -22.89 21.24
N ILE A 672 -29.27 -24.05 20.85
CA ILE A 672 -28.79 -25.35 21.27
C ILE A 672 -27.37 -25.59 20.78
N MET A 673 -27.08 -25.29 19.50
CA MET A 673 -25.77 -25.47 18.94
C MET A 673 -24.72 -24.57 19.62
N ALA A 674 -25.03 -23.31 19.88
CA ALA A 674 -24.14 -22.41 20.64
C ALA A 674 -23.82 -22.93 22.02
N SER A 675 -24.84 -23.49 22.72
CA SER A 675 -24.66 -24.15 24.04
C SER A 675 -23.72 -25.34 23.94
N LEU A 676 -23.92 -26.23 22.96
CA LEU A 676 -23.05 -27.39 22.73
C LEU A 676 -21.61 -26.99 22.38
N MET A 677 -21.43 -26.00 21.52
CA MET A 677 -20.10 -25.51 21.17
C MET A 677 -19.38 -24.81 22.33
N LYS A 678 -20.11 -24.13 23.20
CA LYS A 678 -19.55 -23.63 24.47
C LYS A 678 -18.96 -24.76 25.33
N GLU A 679 -19.63 -25.92 25.39
CA GLU A 679 -19.10 -27.08 26.09
C GLU A 679 -17.87 -27.69 25.39
N VAL A 680 -17.81 -27.68 24.05
CA VAL A 680 -16.59 -28.08 23.30
C VAL A 680 -15.36 -27.30 23.75
N VAL A 681 -15.52 -25.98 23.99
CA VAL A 681 -14.43 -25.12 24.47
C VAL A 681 -14.14 -25.38 25.96
N ARG A 682 -15.16 -25.59 26.78
CA ARG A 682 -14.99 -25.73 28.25
C ARG A 682 -14.48 -27.09 28.69
N ASP A 683 -14.99 -28.16 28.11
CA ASP A 683 -14.78 -29.55 28.56
C ASP A 683 -14.37 -30.51 27.44
N GLY A 684 -14.20 -29.99 26.22
CA GLY A 684 -13.98 -30.77 24.99
C GLY A 684 -12.63 -30.59 24.36
N THR A 685 -12.60 -30.74 23.03
CA THR A 685 -11.39 -30.67 22.21
C THR A 685 -10.94 -29.23 21.94
N GLY A 686 -11.70 -28.22 22.31
CA GLY A 686 -11.37 -26.79 22.22
C GLY A 686 -10.76 -26.17 23.47
N PHE A 687 -10.54 -26.99 24.53
CA PHE A 687 -9.94 -26.56 25.81
C PHE A 687 -8.46 -26.16 25.66
#